data_da9542f9d55569bad6497394d1f0cac9
#
_entry.id   da9542f9d55569bad6497394d1f0cac9
#
_cell.length_a   1.000
_cell.length_b   1.000
_cell.length_c   1.000
_cell.angle_alpha   90.00
_cell.angle_beta   90.00
_cell.angle_gamma   90.00
#
_symmetry.space_group_name_H-M   'P 1'
#
loop_
_entity.id
_entity.type
_entity.pdbx_description
1 polymer ?
#
loop_
_entity_poly.entity_id
_entity_poly.type
_entity_poly.pdbx_seq_one_letter_code
_entity_poly.pdbx_strand_id
1 'polypeptide(L)'
;MTKIFKQLARHWAVCLVVFALLFVQAYCDLSLPDYTSRIVDTGIQQGGIESPLPETIRQSTLDALTLLMSEEDADALQNAYGYYLQDDGVLKLRTDLTDDERTALEDAVTTPDIVLYMAAAQAANAPAGQDTMGMTGLADMQAASSESTTTDSETVTPTAEDLDTVCAQFAAMSQMPGFTREAVQQQLAGAFASLDDTLMENLKSQSMLLVQLEYEAQGIAHDVQMRYLYRVGGQMLGLTLLMVAVSIAVGFLASRVSAAIGRDLRRETFASVIGFSNAEIENFSTASLITRTTNDIQQVQFVCVMLLRMVAYAPILGIGGVLHVLNSSTGLSWIIVLDVAVLLLLILFLMSVAMPKFKIMQKLVDRLNLVSREILTGIMPVRAFSREKFEEERFDKANKDLMSTQLFTNHAMVAMMPFMTLIMNGTSLLIVWFGGKAMDNGTMQVGEMIAFITYTMQIVMSFLMLAMVAVMLPRAGVAAERIDEVIRTRATINDPDEAAAKPAQEHENWQGEVEFHDVSFRFPGADSDALEHISFTAKPGETTAIIGSTGCGKSTLLNLIPRFYDVTGGSVTVDGIDVRNMPQAQLHDLLGYVPQKGVLFSGTIDSNLKFGGEHITDADVKKAAAIAQATEFIDAKPQGYESPIAQGGSNVSGGQKQRLSIARAIAKDPKIYLFDDSFSALDFKTDVALRRALKAQTDNATVIIVAQRISTVLHANQILVLDEGRLVGKGTHAQLMVTCPEYQEIARSQLSQKELALDTLNTEKEGE
;
A
#
# COMPACT_ATOMS: atom_id res chain seq x y z
N MET A 1 6.49 -0.60 11.53
CA MET A 1 6.93 0.46 10.59
C MET A 1 8.31 0.21 10.03
N THR A 2 9.35 0.06 10.85
CA THR A 2 10.73 -0.25 10.40
C THR A 2 10.81 -1.44 9.44
N LYS A 3 9.91 -2.42 9.57
CA LYS A 3 9.86 -3.62 8.71
C LYS A 3 9.39 -3.32 7.29
N ILE A 4 8.43 -2.41 7.11
CA ILE A 4 7.97 -1.94 5.78
C ILE A 4 9.10 -1.18 5.10
N PHE A 5 9.77 -0.28 5.83
CA PHE A 5 10.93 0.45 5.29
C PHE A 5 12.09 -0.48 4.92
N LYS A 6 12.32 -1.58 5.66
CA LYS A 6 13.33 -2.59 5.30
C LYS A 6 13.02 -3.29 3.97
N GLN A 7 11.76 -3.55 3.67
CA GLN A 7 11.34 -4.11 2.39
C GLN A 7 11.50 -3.10 1.24
N LEU A 8 11.13 -1.83 1.47
CA LEU A 8 11.37 -0.75 0.50
C LEU A 8 12.87 -0.54 0.23
N ALA A 9 13.71 -0.66 1.26
CA ALA A 9 15.16 -0.52 1.13
C ALA A 9 15.80 -1.59 0.21
N ARG A 10 15.16 -2.75 0.03
CA ARG A 10 15.61 -3.75 -0.98
C ARG A 10 15.48 -3.23 -2.42
N HIS A 11 14.59 -2.25 -2.64
CA HIS A 11 14.32 -1.63 -3.94
C HIS A 11 14.78 -0.16 -3.98
N TRP A 12 15.80 0.21 -3.17
CA TRP A 12 16.24 1.60 -2.93
C TRP A 12 16.47 2.40 -4.21
N ALA A 13 17.07 1.78 -5.26
CA ALA A 13 17.35 2.48 -6.51
C ALA A 13 16.08 2.97 -7.21
N VAL A 14 15.04 2.12 -7.27
CA VAL A 14 13.75 2.51 -7.87
C VAL A 14 13.03 3.51 -6.97
N CYS A 15 13.10 3.36 -5.65
CA CYS A 15 12.53 4.33 -4.70
C CYS A 15 13.18 5.71 -4.85
N LEU A 16 14.49 5.78 -5.09
CA LEU A 16 15.21 7.03 -5.35
C LEU A 16 14.75 7.68 -6.65
N VAL A 17 14.58 6.91 -7.72
CA VAL A 17 14.02 7.41 -9.00
C VAL A 17 12.61 7.94 -8.79
N VAL A 18 11.74 7.21 -8.07
CA VAL A 18 10.38 7.67 -7.74
C VAL A 18 10.43 8.99 -6.97
N PHE A 19 11.33 9.10 -5.99
CA PHE A 19 11.47 10.31 -5.20
C PHE A 19 11.93 11.51 -6.05
N ALA A 20 12.90 11.31 -6.96
CA ALA A 20 13.34 12.35 -7.91
C ALA A 20 12.18 12.78 -8.84
N LEU A 21 11.41 11.82 -9.37
CA LEU A 21 10.25 12.13 -10.20
C LEU A 21 9.16 12.88 -9.43
N LEU A 22 8.96 12.60 -8.13
CA LEU A 22 8.01 13.33 -7.30
C LEU A 22 8.45 14.79 -7.07
N PHE A 23 9.76 15.07 -6.99
CA PHE A 23 10.25 16.45 -6.97
C PHE A 23 9.93 17.18 -8.27
N VAL A 24 10.14 16.53 -9.42
CA VAL A 24 9.78 17.09 -10.73
C VAL A 24 8.27 17.34 -10.82
N GLN A 25 7.47 16.37 -10.37
CA GLN A 25 6.00 16.52 -10.34
C GLN A 25 5.58 17.70 -9.47
N ALA A 26 6.12 17.81 -8.24
CA ALA A 26 5.78 18.88 -7.32
C ALA A 26 6.24 20.26 -7.85
N TYR A 27 7.42 20.32 -8.50
CA TYR A 27 7.88 21.54 -9.16
C TYR A 27 6.91 21.97 -10.26
N CYS A 28 6.46 21.04 -11.11
CA CYS A 28 5.47 21.35 -12.14
C CYS A 28 4.15 21.86 -11.52
N ASP A 29 3.64 21.17 -10.47
CA ASP A 29 2.41 21.56 -9.79
C ASP A 29 2.51 22.95 -9.14
N LEU A 30 3.65 23.26 -8.51
CA LEU A 30 3.89 24.55 -7.86
C LEU A 30 4.14 25.70 -8.85
N SER A 31 4.58 25.38 -10.07
CA SER A 31 4.80 26.42 -11.11
C SER A 31 3.52 26.80 -11.85
N LEU A 32 2.49 25.92 -11.90
CA LEU A 32 1.25 26.18 -12.64
C LEU A 32 0.51 27.47 -12.20
N PRO A 33 0.38 27.77 -10.88
CA PRO A 33 -0.24 29.01 -10.43
C PRO A 33 0.48 30.27 -10.93
N ASP A 34 1.83 30.25 -11.00
CA ASP A 34 2.61 31.38 -11.52
C ASP A 34 2.34 31.61 -13.00
N TYR A 35 2.20 30.55 -13.82
CA TYR A 35 1.80 30.69 -15.23
C TYR A 35 0.37 31.24 -15.36
N THR A 36 -0.54 30.84 -14.43
CA THR A 36 -1.90 31.39 -14.40
C THR A 36 -1.89 32.88 -14.08
N SER A 37 -1.09 33.29 -13.09
CA SER A 37 -0.88 34.73 -12.76
C SER A 37 -0.36 35.50 -13.98
N ARG A 38 0.68 35.02 -14.65
CA ARG A 38 1.23 35.65 -15.86
C ARG A 38 0.21 35.76 -16.99
N ILE A 39 -0.66 34.78 -17.20
CA ILE A 39 -1.73 34.85 -18.20
C ILE A 39 -2.71 35.98 -17.84
N VAL A 40 -3.09 36.09 -16.57
CA VAL A 40 -4.06 37.09 -16.12
C VAL A 40 -3.44 38.49 -16.07
N ASP A 41 -2.33 38.63 -15.38
CA ASP A 41 -1.72 39.94 -15.12
C ASP A 41 -1.07 40.51 -16.39
N THR A 42 -0.08 39.82 -16.94
CA THR A 42 0.63 40.28 -18.13
C THR A 42 -0.20 40.05 -19.39
N GLY A 43 -0.82 38.84 -19.53
CA GLY A 43 -1.51 38.51 -20.78
C GLY A 43 -2.84 39.23 -20.99
N ILE A 44 -3.67 39.36 -19.94
CA ILE A 44 -5.01 39.95 -20.05
C ILE A 44 -4.99 41.40 -19.62
N GLN A 45 -4.45 41.75 -18.44
CA GLN A 45 -4.49 43.12 -17.92
C GLN A 45 -3.51 44.07 -18.62
N GLN A 46 -2.28 43.58 -18.90
CA GLN A 46 -1.23 44.38 -19.54
C GLN A 46 -1.11 44.16 -21.06
N GLY A 47 -2.11 43.48 -21.69
CA GLY A 47 -2.11 43.27 -23.13
C GLY A 47 -0.95 42.44 -23.71
N GLY A 48 -0.31 41.57 -22.86
CA GLY A 48 0.85 40.76 -23.27
C GLY A 48 2.19 41.48 -23.23
N ILE A 49 2.27 42.61 -22.53
CA ILE A 49 3.46 43.47 -22.43
C ILE A 49 4.26 43.07 -21.17
N GLU A 50 5.52 42.69 -21.37
CA GLU A 50 6.43 42.22 -20.28
C GLU A 50 7.39 43.36 -19.82
N SER A 51 7.55 44.44 -20.60
CA SER A 51 8.54 45.50 -20.38
C SER A 51 7.96 46.85 -20.69
N PRO A 52 8.31 47.94 -19.94
CA PRO A 52 7.95 49.30 -20.27
C PRO A 52 8.63 49.79 -21.56
N LEU A 53 9.64 49.08 -22.06
CA LEU A 53 10.33 49.39 -23.29
C LEU A 53 9.66 48.70 -24.48
N PRO A 54 8.87 49.38 -25.34
CA PRO A 54 8.16 48.76 -26.46
C PRO A 54 9.13 48.18 -27.50
N GLU A 55 8.81 47.03 -28.11
CA GLU A 55 9.59 46.49 -29.24
C GLU A 55 9.53 47.36 -30.48
N THR A 56 8.42 48.09 -30.66
CA THR A 56 8.20 49.05 -31.73
C THR A 56 7.55 50.30 -31.16
N ILE A 57 8.01 51.49 -31.59
CA ILE A 57 7.51 52.77 -31.10
C ILE A 57 7.33 53.74 -32.30
N ARG A 58 6.29 54.56 -32.26
CA ARG A 58 6.13 55.62 -33.26
C ARG A 58 7.07 56.75 -32.95
N GLN A 59 7.54 57.49 -34.01
CA GLN A 59 8.44 58.62 -33.87
C GLN A 59 7.83 59.67 -32.94
N SER A 60 6.53 59.96 -33.04
CA SER A 60 5.82 60.97 -32.22
C SER A 60 5.88 60.62 -30.71
N THR A 61 5.74 59.35 -30.36
CA THR A 61 5.77 58.88 -28.96
C THR A 61 7.21 58.92 -28.45
N LEU A 62 8.19 58.51 -29.27
CA LEU A 62 9.60 58.54 -28.91
C LEU A 62 10.06 60.00 -28.67
N ASP A 63 9.66 60.93 -29.55
CA ASP A 63 9.97 62.36 -29.39
C ASP A 63 9.37 62.96 -28.12
N ALA A 64 8.13 62.56 -27.76
CA ALA A 64 7.48 62.94 -26.50
C ALA A 64 8.20 62.38 -25.25
N LEU A 65 8.59 61.12 -25.27
CA LEU A 65 9.33 60.49 -24.17
C LEU A 65 10.71 61.15 -23.97
N THR A 66 11.44 61.40 -25.03
CA THR A 66 12.78 62.05 -24.97
C THR A 66 12.75 63.46 -24.43
N LEU A 67 11.62 64.15 -24.53
CA LEU A 67 11.44 65.47 -23.89
C LEU A 67 11.35 65.42 -22.37
N LEU A 68 10.91 64.30 -21.85
CA LEU A 68 10.75 64.06 -20.43
C LEU A 68 11.97 63.35 -19.74
N MET A 69 13.02 63.01 -20.54
CA MET A 69 14.23 62.34 -20.11
C MET A 69 15.45 63.24 -19.97
N SER A 70 16.50 62.76 -19.27
CA SER A 70 17.81 63.45 -19.30
C SER A 70 18.40 63.41 -20.71
N GLU A 71 19.35 64.33 -21.02
CA GLU A 71 20.00 64.33 -22.32
C GLU A 71 20.75 63.01 -22.60
N GLU A 72 21.38 62.41 -21.57
CA GLU A 72 22.11 61.18 -21.67
C GLU A 72 21.15 60.00 -21.93
N ASP A 73 20.04 59.90 -21.19
CA ASP A 73 19.03 58.84 -21.32
C ASP A 73 18.25 58.97 -22.64
N ALA A 74 17.94 60.20 -23.06
CA ALA A 74 17.27 60.45 -24.32
C ALA A 74 18.13 60.06 -25.54
N ASP A 75 19.43 60.37 -25.50
CA ASP A 75 20.36 59.93 -26.54
C ASP A 75 20.51 58.41 -26.55
N ALA A 76 20.57 57.78 -25.36
CA ALA A 76 20.62 56.33 -25.23
C ALA A 76 19.35 55.67 -25.81
N LEU A 77 18.16 56.20 -25.50
CA LEU A 77 16.87 55.71 -26.01
C LEU A 77 16.76 55.88 -27.54
N GLN A 78 17.15 57.07 -28.08
CA GLN A 78 17.15 57.30 -29.54
C GLN A 78 18.12 56.35 -30.26
N ASN A 79 19.28 56.08 -29.68
CA ASN A 79 20.24 55.10 -30.23
C ASN A 79 19.74 53.67 -30.18
N ALA A 80 18.91 53.32 -29.21
CA ALA A 80 18.31 52.00 -29.09
C ALA A 80 17.24 51.73 -30.17
N TYR A 81 16.59 52.74 -30.70
CA TYR A 81 15.59 52.64 -31.77
C TYR A 81 16.14 53.05 -33.17
N GLY A 82 17.35 52.69 -33.49
CA GLY A 82 18.09 53.15 -34.67
C GLY A 82 17.68 52.58 -36.03
N TYR A 83 16.62 51.79 -36.15
CA TYR A 83 16.19 51.22 -37.45
C TYR A 83 14.74 51.61 -37.77
N TYR A 84 14.58 52.32 -38.89
CA TYR A 84 13.24 52.55 -39.45
C TYR A 84 12.66 51.27 -40.02
N LEU A 85 11.50 50.85 -39.52
CA LEU A 85 10.64 49.93 -40.27
C LEU A 85 10.03 50.69 -41.44
N GLN A 86 10.20 50.22 -42.63
CA GLN A 86 9.70 50.85 -43.85
C GLN A 86 8.18 51.09 -43.74
N ASP A 87 7.78 52.30 -44.08
CA ASP A 87 6.51 52.85 -44.50
C ASP A 87 5.63 53.67 -43.53
N ASP A 88 5.72 53.53 -42.16
CA ASP A 88 4.75 54.23 -41.29
C ASP A 88 5.34 55.07 -40.13
N GLY A 89 6.65 55.42 -40.16
CA GLY A 89 7.26 56.22 -39.09
C GLY A 89 7.38 55.46 -37.75
N VAL A 90 7.36 54.14 -37.79
CA VAL A 90 7.54 53.24 -36.63
C VAL A 90 8.99 52.78 -36.56
N LEU A 91 9.59 52.90 -35.38
CA LEU A 91 10.97 52.53 -35.10
C LEU A 91 10.99 51.19 -34.34
N LYS A 92 11.98 50.34 -34.61
CA LYS A 92 12.16 49.05 -33.94
C LYS A 92 13.34 49.09 -32.99
N LEU A 93 13.16 48.50 -31.81
CA LEU A 93 14.22 48.33 -30.82
C LEU A 93 15.31 47.42 -31.37
N ARG A 94 16.56 47.77 -31.15
CA ARG A 94 17.74 46.98 -31.52
C ARG A 94 17.74 45.62 -30.77
N THR A 95 18.06 44.55 -31.47
CA THR A 95 18.11 43.18 -30.93
C THR A 95 19.46 42.82 -30.31
N ASP A 96 20.48 43.67 -30.45
CA ASP A 96 21.85 43.46 -29.97
C ASP A 96 22.16 44.17 -28.65
N LEU A 97 21.12 44.71 -27.96
CA LEU A 97 21.23 45.27 -26.62
C LEU A 97 21.59 44.18 -25.59
N THR A 98 22.55 44.49 -24.74
CA THR A 98 22.85 43.63 -23.58
C THR A 98 21.75 43.74 -22.53
N ASP A 99 21.63 42.73 -21.66
CA ASP A 99 20.60 42.71 -20.59
C ASP A 99 20.76 43.91 -19.64
N ASP A 100 22.02 44.36 -19.38
CA ASP A 100 22.30 45.52 -18.54
C ASP A 100 21.86 46.84 -19.22
N GLU A 101 22.12 47.00 -20.52
CA GLU A 101 21.68 48.18 -21.30
C GLU A 101 20.15 48.23 -21.40
N ARG A 102 19.52 47.08 -21.57
CA ARG A 102 18.07 46.97 -21.62
C ARG A 102 17.44 47.37 -20.28
N THR A 103 17.97 46.86 -19.17
CA THR A 103 17.47 47.18 -17.82
C THR A 103 17.65 48.68 -17.52
N ALA A 104 18.78 49.28 -17.90
CA ALA A 104 19.02 50.70 -17.72
C ALA A 104 18.01 51.57 -18.53
N LEU A 105 17.68 51.16 -19.75
CA LEU A 105 16.68 51.83 -20.58
C LEU A 105 15.25 51.62 -20.02
N GLU A 106 14.91 50.45 -19.54
CA GLU A 106 13.61 50.18 -18.90
C GLU A 106 13.40 51.05 -17.66
N ASP A 107 14.43 51.21 -16.83
CA ASP A 107 14.38 52.09 -15.66
C ASP A 107 14.28 53.59 -16.08
N ALA A 108 15.00 54.01 -17.12
CA ALA A 108 14.99 55.37 -17.61
C ALA A 108 13.64 55.76 -18.24
N VAL A 109 12.95 54.85 -18.95
CA VAL A 109 11.67 55.07 -19.64
C VAL A 109 10.48 55.04 -18.68
N THR A 110 10.57 54.27 -17.56
CA THR A 110 9.45 54.05 -16.64
C THR A 110 8.77 55.34 -16.17
N THR A 111 9.52 56.35 -15.71
CA THR A 111 8.95 57.64 -15.25
C THR A 111 8.34 58.46 -16.38
N PRO A 112 8.99 58.65 -17.51
CA PRO A 112 8.39 59.27 -18.70
C PRO A 112 7.11 58.58 -19.19
N ASP A 113 7.06 57.27 -19.21
CA ASP A 113 5.88 56.49 -19.61
C ASP A 113 4.68 56.74 -18.69
N ILE A 114 4.90 56.78 -17.38
CA ILE A 114 3.86 57.12 -16.42
C ILE A 114 3.30 58.51 -16.66
N VAL A 115 4.16 59.49 -16.85
CA VAL A 115 3.76 60.87 -17.08
C VAL A 115 2.95 61.00 -18.38
N LEU A 116 3.40 60.36 -19.44
CA LEU A 116 2.72 60.40 -20.73
C LEU A 116 1.36 59.69 -20.69
N TYR A 117 1.29 58.55 -19.99
CA TYR A 117 0.02 57.85 -19.77
C TYR A 117 -0.96 58.68 -18.94
N MET A 118 -0.52 59.27 -17.83
CA MET A 118 -1.37 60.13 -17.00
C MET A 118 -1.87 61.38 -17.78
N ALA A 119 -1.02 61.95 -18.62
CA ALA A 119 -1.41 63.04 -19.51
C ALA A 119 -2.50 62.56 -20.50
N ALA A 120 -2.36 61.40 -21.10
CA ALA A 120 -3.38 60.83 -21.98
C ALA A 120 -4.70 60.55 -21.23
N ALA A 121 -4.63 60.03 -20.01
CA ALA A 121 -5.80 59.81 -19.16
C ALA A 121 -6.51 61.12 -18.77
N GLN A 122 -5.75 62.20 -18.57
CA GLN A 122 -6.31 63.51 -18.31
C GLN A 122 -6.95 64.08 -19.55
N ALA A 123 -6.35 63.92 -20.74
CA ALA A 123 -6.92 64.32 -22.01
C ALA A 123 -8.26 63.63 -22.31
N ALA A 124 -8.36 62.32 -22.03
CA ALA A 124 -9.58 61.54 -22.19
C ALA A 124 -10.75 62.02 -21.30
N ASN A 125 -10.44 62.61 -20.15
CA ASN A 125 -11.43 63.09 -19.18
C ASN A 125 -11.73 64.63 -19.35
N ALA A 126 -11.05 65.29 -20.24
CA ALA A 126 -11.24 66.72 -20.45
C ALA A 126 -12.49 67.06 -21.32
N PRO A 127 -13.29 68.08 -20.97
CA PRO A 127 -14.40 68.50 -21.81
C PRO A 127 -13.90 68.96 -23.18
N ALA A 128 -14.54 68.50 -24.24
CA ALA A 128 -14.16 68.82 -25.64
C ALA A 128 -13.98 70.30 -25.85
N GLY A 129 -12.73 70.75 -26.10
CA GLY A 129 -12.39 72.15 -26.48
C GLY A 129 -11.64 73.00 -25.43
N GLN A 130 -11.16 72.44 -24.33
CA GLN A 130 -10.21 73.09 -23.43
C GLN A 130 -8.78 72.58 -23.68
N ASP A 131 -7.87 73.51 -23.95
CA ASP A 131 -6.42 73.24 -23.96
C ASP A 131 -5.98 72.93 -22.50
N THR A 132 -5.77 71.69 -22.19
CA THR A 132 -5.61 71.20 -20.82
C THR A 132 -4.17 71.17 -20.31
N MET A 133 -3.18 71.61 -21.06
CA MET A 133 -1.80 71.69 -20.62
C MET A 133 -1.16 73.03 -20.63
N GLY A 134 -1.47 73.85 -19.60
CA GLY A 134 -0.50 74.80 -19.09
C GLY A 134 0.45 74.18 -18.09
N MET A 135 1.61 74.76 -17.77
CA MET A 135 2.58 74.29 -16.74
C MET A 135 1.97 74.04 -15.36
N THR A 136 0.72 74.40 -15.14
CA THR A 136 -0.10 74.09 -13.95
C THR A 136 -0.62 72.68 -13.90
N GLY A 137 -0.74 71.92 -15.01
CA GLY A 137 -1.24 70.55 -15.03
C GLY A 137 -0.30 69.52 -14.35
N LEU A 138 1.01 69.79 -14.39
CA LEU A 138 2.00 68.98 -13.65
C LEU A 138 1.92 69.20 -12.12
N ALA A 139 1.49 70.39 -11.66
CA ALA A 139 1.27 70.70 -10.25
C ALA A 139 -0.07 70.08 -9.74
N ASP A 140 -1.09 70.00 -10.61
CA ASP A 140 -2.39 69.37 -10.30
C ASP A 140 -2.29 67.82 -10.23
N MET A 141 -1.30 67.21 -10.90
CA MET A 141 -0.98 65.79 -10.73
C MET A 141 -0.56 65.43 -9.29
N GLN A 142 0.06 66.38 -8.59
CA GLN A 142 0.44 66.21 -7.18
C GLN A 142 -0.80 66.27 -6.25
N ALA A 143 -1.85 67.00 -6.64
CA ALA A 143 -3.11 67.06 -5.92
C ALA A 143 -3.99 65.82 -6.17
N ALA A 144 -4.00 65.27 -7.38
CA ALA A 144 -4.78 64.10 -7.75
C ALA A 144 -4.23 62.79 -7.13
N SER A 145 -2.94 62.73 -6.83
CA SER A 145 -2.33 61.58 -6.14
C SER A 145 -2.61 61.55 -4.61
N SER A 146 -3.04 62.67 -4.02
CA SER A 146 -3.32 62.78 -2.58
C SER A 146 -4.81 62.70 -2.21
N GLU A 147 -5.73 62.79 -3.16
CA GLU A 147 -7.19 62.67 -2.96
C GLU A 147 -7.73 61.42 -3.66
N SER A 148 -7.52 60.24 -3.03
CA SER A 148 -8.37 59.08 -3.25
C SER A 148 -9.71 59.29 -2.55
N THR A 149 -10.56 60.17 -3.03
CA THR A 149 -11.93 60.36 -2.56
C THR A 149 -12.91 59.98 -3.65
N THR A 150 -13.53 58.84 -3.48
CA THR A 150 -14.93 58.49 -3.78
C THR A 150 -15.70 59.60 -4.52
N THR A 151 -15.62 59.58 -5.82
CA THR A 151 -16.70 60.02 -6.69
C THR A 151 -16.88 58.99 -7.79
N ASP A 152 -18.10 58.44 -7.89
CA ASP A 152 -18.61 57.60 -8.98
C ASP A 152 -18.61 58.36 -10.32
N SER A 153 -17.44 58.77 -10.81
CA SER A 153 -17.25 59.17 -12.20
C SER A 153 -16.59 57.97 -12.89
N GLU A 154 -17.26 57.38 -13.87
CA GLU A 154 -16.68 56.42 -14.80
C GLU A 154 -15.36 57.06 -15.34
N THR A 155 -14.21 56.62 -14.85
CA THR A 155 -12.90 56.98 -15.35
C THR A 155 -12.81 56.46 -16.79
N VAL A 156 -12.86 57.37 -17.74
CA VAL A 156 -12.72 57.03 -19.16
C VAL A 156 -11.28 56.57 -19.37
N THR A 157 -11.11 55.33 -19.84
CA THR A 157 -9.79 54.82 -20.22
C THR A 157 -9.27 55.59 -21.42
N PRO A 158 -8.00 56.08 -21.38
CA PRO A 158 -7.42 56.82 -22.51
C PRO A 158 -7.37 55.94 -23.76
N THR A 159 -7.53 56.56 -24.89
CA THR A 159 -7.50 55.93 -26.23
C THR A 159 -6.23 56.29 -26.98
N ALA A 160 -5.96 55.60 -28.10
CA ALA A 160 -4.84 55.94 -29.00
C ALA A 160 -4.93 57.37 -29.55
N GLU A 161 -6.14 57.92 -29.74
CA GLU A 161 -6.36 59.31 -30.19
C GLU A 161 -5.97 60.33 -29.11
N ASP A 162 -6.18 59.95 -27.81
CA ASP A 162 -5.78 60.80 -26.69
C ASP A 162 -4.25 60.85 -26.57
N LEU A 163 -3.57 59.75 -26.83
CA LEU A 163 -2.11 59.67 -26.86
C LEU A 163 -1.56 60.51 -27.99
N ASP A 164 -2.14 60.48 -29.18
CA ASP A 164 -1.72 61.31 -30.33
C ASP A 164 -1.90 62.77 -30.01
N THR A 165 -2.99 63.17 -29.37
CA THR A 165 -3.25 64.54 -28.95
C THR A 165 -2.19 65.02 -27.95
N VAL A 166 -1.84 64.21 -26.98
CA VAL A 166 -0.82 64.55 -25.98
C VAL A 166 0.57 64.62 -26.60
N CYS A 167 0.95 63.67 -27.46
CA CYS A 167 2.22 63.76 -28.20
C CYS A 167 2.34 65.03 -29.04
N ALA A 168 1.25 65.45 -29.71
CA ALA A 168 1.23 66.70 -30.44
C ALA A 168 1.36 67.93 -29.53
N GLN A 169 0.76 67.89 -28.33
CA GLN A 169 0.90 68.95 -27.32
C GLN A 169 2.34 69.12 -26.82
N PHE A 170 3.00 67.93 -26.49
CA PHE A 170 4.41 67.93 -26.08
C PHE A 170 5.33 68.48 -27.20
N ALA A 171 5.06 68.06 -28.44
CA ALA A 171 5.79 68.61 -29.60
C ALA A 171 5.62 70.13 -29.76
N ALA A 172 4.42 70.69 -29.54
CA ALA A 172 4.16 72.08 -29.54
C ALA A 172 4.86 72.85 -28.37
N MET A 173 4.86 72.23 -27.16
CA MET A 173 5.54 72.74 -25.97
C MET A 173 7.06 72.86 -26.16
N SER A 174 7.67 71.90 -26.87
CA SER A 174 9.11 71.97 -27.18
C SER A 174 9.55 73.16 -28.02
N GLN A 175 8.62 73.76 -28.74
CA GLN A 175 8.86 74.95 -29.59
C GLN A 175 8.61 76.31 -28.88
N MET A 176 8.15 76.29 -27.61
CA MET A 176 7.86 77.46 -26.84
C MET A 176 9.15 78.14 -26.30
N PRO A 177 9.26 79.48 -26.36
CA PRO A 177 10.41 80.18 -25.78
C PRO A 177 10.45 80.04 -24.27
N GLY A 178 11.49 79.34 -23.76
CA GLY A 178 11.68 79.10 -22.30
C GLY A 178 11.49 77.66 -21.86
N PHE A 179 11.14 76.72 -22.75
CA PHE A 179 11.12 75.33 -22.47
C PHE A 179 12.56 74.76 -22.39
N THR A 180 12.95 74.23 -21.25
CA THR A 180 14.21 73.50 -21.09
C THR A 180 13.94 72.13 -20.50
N ARG A 181 14.58 71.05 -21.00
CA ARG A 181 14.48 69.71 -20.49
C ARG A 181 14.83 69.61 -18.99
N GLU A 182 15.85 70.37 -18.58
CA GLU A 182 16.29 70.44 -17.18
C GLU A 182 15.19 70.92 -16.22
N ALA A 183 14.36 71.92 -16.66
CA ALA A 183 13.25 72.41 -15.84
C ALA A 183 12.15 71.43 -15.69
N VAL A 184 11.82 70.63 -16.73
CA VAL A 184 10.84 69.52 -16.68
C VAL A 184 11.33 68.46 -15.79
N GLN A 185 12.58 68.02 -15.90
CA GLN A 185 13.17 67.01 -15.04
C GLN A 185 13.23 67.40 -13.56
N GLN A 186 13.59 68.63 -13.25
CA GLN A 186 13.65 69.11 -11.87
C GLN A 186 12.26 69.11 -11.24
N GLN A 187 11.24 69.41 -12.03
CA GLN A 187 9.84 69.39 -11.59
C GLN A 187 9.35 67.91 -11.40
N LEU A 188 9.69 67.01 -12.31
CA LEU A 188 9.39 65.56 -12.20
C LEU A 188 10.12 64.94 -11.01
N ALA A 189 11.42 65.19 -10.87
CA ALA A 189 12.18 64.68 -9.73
C ALA A 189 11.61 65.14 -8.40
N GLY A 190 11.12 66.39 -8.32
CA GLY A 190 10.43 66.92 -7.13
C GLY A 190 9.09 66.22 -6.84
N ALA A 191 8.31 65.92 -7.87
CA ALA A 191 7.02 65.23 -7.75
C ALA A 191 7.19 63.77 -7.32
N PHE A 192 8.13 63.06 -7.91
CA PHE A 192 8.35 61.64 -7.62
C PHE A 192 9.20 61.39 -6.35
N ALA A 193 10.07 62.34 -5.91
CA ALA A 193 10.85 62.19 -4.67
C ALA A 193 10.01 62.15 -3.38
N SER A 194 8.74 62.56 -3.44
CA SER A 194 7.81 62.56 -2.31
C SER A 194 6.95 61.25 -2.24
N LEU A 195 7.09 60.35 -3.21
CA LEU A 195 6.30 59.12 -3.29
C LEU A 195 6.97 57.99 -2.52
N ASP A 196 6.16 57.18 -1.83
CA ASP A 196 6.60 55.98 -1.11
C ASP A 196 6.95 54.85 -2.11
N ASP A 197 7.89 53.98 -1.76
CA ASP A 197 8.33 52.85 -2.61
C ASP A 197 7.17 51.98 -3.12
N THR A 198 6.11 51.84 -2.32
CA THR A 198 4.89 51.10 -2.69
C THR A 198 4.08 51.78 -3.77
N LEU A 199 4.00 53.13 -3.74
CA LEU A 199 3.34 53.92 -4.80
C LEU A 199 4.13 53.88 -6.10
N MET A 200 5.45 53.84 -6.00
CA MET A 200 6.36 53.76 -7.16
C MET A 200 6.21 52.43 -7.91
N GLU A 201 6.02 51.33 -7.18
CA GLU A 201 5.79 50.00 -7.78
C GLU A 201 4.44 49.90 -8.49
N ASN A 202 3.42 50.60 -7.97
CA ASN A 202 2.11 50.79 -8.63
C ASN A 202 2.19 51.59 -9.92
N LEU A 203 2.94 52.67 -9.88
CA LEU A 203 3.13 53.51 -11.03
C LEU A 203 3.92 52.80 -12.15
N LYS A 204 4.81 51.87 -11.78
CA LYS A 204 5.48 50.99 -12.75
C LYS A 204 4.51 50.09 -13.54
N SER A 205 3.39 49.69 -12.95
CA SER A 205 2.36 48.94 -13.69
C SER A 205 1.62 49.79 -14.70
N GLN A 206 1.55 51.12 -14.47
CA GLN A 206 0.94 52.07 -15.39
C GLN A 206 1.84 52.38 -16.59
N SER A 207 3.17 52.28 -16.49
CA SER A 207 4.06 52.41 -17.65
C SER A 207 3.78 51.38 -18.73
N MET A 208 3.39 50.15 -18.34
CA MET A 208 2.96 49.09 -19.29
C MET A 208 1.71 49.47 -20.07
N LEU A 209 0.80 50.30 -19.47
CA LEU A 209 -0.42 50.74 -20.12
C LEU A 209 -0.13 51.77 -21.23
N LEU A 210 0.94 52.57 -21.10
CA LEU A 210 1.37 53.43 -22.21
C LEU A 210 1.81 52.59 -23.41
N VAL A 211 2.59 51.53 -23.18
CA VAL A 211 3.03 50.62 -24.25
C VAL A 211 1.82 49.96 -24.91
N GLN A 212 0.77 49.64 -24.14
CA GLN A 212 -0.48 49.09 -24.68
C GLN A 212 -1.17 50.12 -25.60
N LEU A 213 -1.32 51.35 -25.15
CA LEU A 213 -1.88 52.44 -25.98
C LEU A 213 -1.06 52.69 -27.26
N GLU A 214 0.27 52.61 -27.15
CA GLU A 214 1.16 52.75 -28.29
C GLU A 214 0.94 51.61 -29.31
N TYR A 215 0.80 50.35 -28.84
CA TYR A 215 0.49 49.24 -29.73
C TYR A 215 -0.93 49.25 -30.28
N GLU A 216 -1.91 49.83 -29.55
CA GLU A 216 -3.25 50.09 -30.07
C GLU A 216 -3.20 51.16 -31.21
N ALA A 217 -2.41 52.21 -31.01
CA ALA A 217 -2.21 53.22 -32.03
C ALA A 217 -1.50 52.69 -33.29
N GLN A 218 -0.63 51.70 -33.13
CA GLN A 218 -0.02 50.96 -34.24
C GLN A 218 -0.93 49.87 -34.84
N GLY A 219 -2.06 49.55 -34.21
CA GLY A 219 -2.97 48.50 -34.64
C GLY A 219 -2.46 47.07 -34.43
N ILE A 220 -1.41 46.85 -33.60
CA ILE A 220 -0.77 45.56 -33.36
C ILE A 220 -1.04 44.99 -31.97
N ALA A 221 -1.73 45.72 -31.09
CA ALA A 221 -1.96 45.34 -29.70
C ALA A 221 -2.56 43.91 -29.56
N HIS A 222 -3.55 43.58 -30.38
CA HIS A 222 -4.18 42.27 -30.38
C HIS A 222 -3.21 41.16 -30.77
N ASP A 223 -2.35 41.38 -31.75
CA ASP A 223 -1.39 40.34 -32.20
C ASP A 223 -0.29 40.11 -31.16
N VAL A 224 0.15 41.17 -30.45
CA VAL A 224 1.13 41.08 -29.35
C VAL A 224 0.52 40.29 -28.19
N GLN A 225 -0.70 40.63 -27.78
CA GLN A 225 -1.43 39.94 -26.72
C GLN A 225 -1.62 38.43 -27.04
N MET A 226 -2.12 38.14 -28.25
CA MET A 226 -2.35 36.74 -28.64
C MET A 226 -1.06 35.94 -28.76
N ARG A 227 0.02 36.51 -29.23
CA ARG A 227 1.34 35.87 -29.30
C ARG A 227 1.85 35.53 -27.90
N TYR A 228 1.70 36.42 -26.93
CA TYR A 228 2.05 36.20 -25.55
C TYR A 228 1.22 35.07 -24.95
N LEU A 229 -0.11 35.13 -25.08
CA LEU A 229 -1.04 34.11 -24.57
C LEU A 229 -0.75 32.73 -25.16
N TYR A 230 -0.48 32.63 -26.47
CA TYR A 230 -0.11 31.34 -27.09
C TYR A 230 1.24 30.83 -26.57
N ARG A 231 2.23 31.71 -26.35
CA ARG A 231 3.54 31.35 -25.82
C ARG A 231 3.42 30.81 -24.39
N VAL A 232 2.82 31.55 -23.49
CA VAL A 232 2.68 31.19 -22.08
C VAL A 232 1.71 30.01 -21.91
N GLY A 233 0.59 30.01 -22.63
CA GLY A 233 -0.35 28.90 -22.66
C GLY A 233 0.28 27.60 -23.19
N GLY A 234 1.13 27.69 -24.21
CA GLY A 234 1.91 26.59 -24.75
C GLY A 234 2.93 26.01 -23.71
N GLN A 235 3.62 26.90 -22.98
CA GLN A 235 4.52 26.53 -21.89
C GLN A 235 3.77 25.85 -20.76
N MET A 236 2.63 26.41 -20.34
CA MET A 236 1.76 25.83 -19.30
C MET A 236 1.24 24.44 -19.72
N LEU A 237 0.82 24.28 -20.99
CA LEU A 237 0.40 22.99 -21.53
C LEU A 237 1.57 21.99 -21.54
N GLY A 238 2.76 22.41 -21.97
CA GLY A 238 3.97 21.58 -21.96
C GLY A 238 4.33 21.10 -20.56
N LEU A 239 4.27 22.01 -19.56
CA LEU A 239 4.51 21.71 -18.15
C LEU A 239 3.46 20.70 -17.61
N THR A 240 2.18 20.91 -17.97
CA THR A 240 1.09 20.00 -17.57
C THR A 240 1.26 18.61 -18.18
N LEU A 241 1.64 18.52 -19.46
CA LEU A 241 1.93 17.24 -20.11
C LEU A 241 3.13 16.53 -19.48
N LEU A 242 4.17 17.27 -19.12
CA LEU A 242 5.32 16.73 -18.38
C LEU A 242 4.88 16.18 -17.02
N MET A 243 4.08 16.95 -16.27
CA MET A 243 3.53 16.52 -14.97
C MET A 243 2.72 15.23 -15.11
N VAL A 244 1.85 15.12 -16.11
CA VAL A 244 1.05 13.91 -16.38
C VAL A 244 1.97 12.72 -16.69
N ALA A 245 2.96 12.90 -17.57
CA ALA A 245 3.91 11.84 -17.92
C ALA A 245 4.70 11.34 -16.68
N VAL A 246 5.18 12.29 -15.86
CA VAL A 246 5.88 11.99 -14.61
C VAL A 246 4.96 11.27 -13.61
N SER A 247 3.72 11.74 -13.45
CA SER A 247 2.74 11.09 -12.55
C SER A 247 2.42 9.67 -12.97
N ILE A 248 2.29 9.40 -14.27
CA ILE A 248 2.11 8.04 -14.82
C ILE A 248 3.35 7.19 -14.50
N ALA A 249 4.55 7.72 -14.73
CA ALA A 249 5.81 7.01 -14.45
C ALA A 249 5.95 6.66 -12.96
N VAL A 250 5.65 7.60 -12.05
CA VAL A 250 5.61 7.39 -10.60
C VAL A 250 4.60 6.31 -10.23
N GLY A 251 3.38 6.38 -10.78
CA GLY A 251 2.33 5.39 -10.56
C GLY A 251 2.75 3.98 -10.99
N PHE A 252 3.35 3.87 -12.17
CA PHE A 252 3.87 2.61 -12.71
C PHE A 252 4.98 2.02 -11.85
N LEU A 253 6.00 2.82 -11.51
CA LEU A 253 7.15 2.37 -10.71
C LEU A 253 6.72 2.00 -9.28
N ALA A 254 5.89 2.80 -8.63
CA ALA A 254 5.38 2.53 -7.29
C ALA A 254 4.57 1.22 -7.25
N SER A 255 3.70 1.00 -8.23
CA SER A 255 2.92 -0.24 -8.35
C SER A 255 3.80 -1.45 -8.61
N ARG A 256 4.82 -1.33 -9.46
CA ARG A 256 5.79 -2.40 -9.75
C ARG A 256 6.61 -2.80 -8.52
N VAL A 257 7.13 -1.82 -7.77
CA VAL A 257 7.86 -2.06 -6.51
C VAL A 257 6.97 -2.74 -5.48
N SER A 258 5.75 -2.23 -5.30
CA SER A 258 4.80 -2.78 -4.35
C SER A 258 4.38 -4.22 -4.70
N ALA A 259 4.14 -4.52 -5.97
CA ALA A 259 3.85 -5.86 -6.43
C ALA A 259 5.04 -6.83 -6.22
N ALA A 260 6.26 -6.36 -6.44
CA ALA A 260 7.47 -7.14 -6.17
C ALA A 260 7.62 -7.45 -4.67
N ILE A 261 7.40 -6.46 -3.79
CA ILE A 261 7.39 -6.66 -2.33
C ILE A 261 6.32 -7.69 -1.94
N GLY A 262 5.10 -7.58 -2.47
CA GLY A 262 4.03 -8.54 -2.21
C GLY A 262 4.38 -9.96 -2.65
N ARG A 263 4.99 -10.12 -3.82
CA ARG A 263 5.50 -11.41 -4.30
C ARG A 263 6.55 -11.99 -3.37
N ASP A 264 7.54 -11.19 -2.99
CA ASP A 264 8.67 -11.64 -2.18
C ASP A 264 8.22 -12.01 -0.76
N LEU A 265 7.33 -11.22 -0.16
CA LEU A 265 6.72 -11.54 1.14
C LEU A 265 5.91 -12.84 1.09
N ARG A 266 5.10 -13.07 0.04
CA ARG A 266 4.35 -14.33 -0.12
C ARG A 266 5.30 -15.52 -0.23
N ARG A 267 6.36 -15.38 -1.02
CA ARG A 267 7.37 -16.43 -1.19
C ARG A 267 8.07 -16.74 0.14
N GLU A 268 8.56 -15.71 0.85
CA GLU A 268 9.26 -15.87 2.12
C GLU A 268 8.33 -16.47 3.18
N THR A 269 7.11 -15.96 3.33
CA THR A 269 6.12 -16.46 4.28
C THR A 269 5.74 -17.90 3.98
N PHE A 270 5.46 -18.24 2.72
CA PHE A 270 5.06 -19.59 2.33
C PHE A 270 6.22 -20.59 2.50
N ALA A 271 7.44 -20.22 2.16
CA ALA A 271 8.63 -21.03 2.38
C ALA A 271 8.83 -21.34 3.88
N SER A 272 8.62 -20.34 4.76
CA SER A 272 8.69 -20.54 6.21
C SER A 272 7.59 -21.50 6.68
N VAL A 273 6.35 -21.31 6.22
CA VAL A 273 5.21 -22.17 6.63
C VAL A 273 5.40 -23.62 6.19
N ILE A 274 5.93 -23.87 5.01
CA ILE A 274 6.20 -25.25 4.53
C ILE A 274 7.33 -25.91 5.36
N GLY A 275 8.28 -25.12 5.84
CA GLY A 275 9.36 -25.61 6.70
C GLY A 275 8.99 -25.77 8.18
N PHE A 276 7.77 -25.39 8.60
CA PHE A 276 7.33 -25.52 9.99
C PHE A 276 7.10 -26.97 10.40
N SER A 277 7.43 -27.28 11.64
CA SER A 277 6.98 -28.50 12.28
C SER A 277 5.51 -28.39 12.78
N ASN A 278 4.94 -29.45 13.26
CA ASN A 278 3.58 -29.45 13.81
C ASN A 278 3.43 -28.45 14.97
N ALA A 279 4.45 -28.25 15.77
CA ALA A 279 4.45 -27.34 16.90
C ALA A 279 4.22 -25.87 16.47
N GLU A 280 4.89 -25.41 15.41
CA GLU A 280 4.70 -24.05 14.89
C GLU A 280 3.33 -23.91 14.21
N ILE A 281 2.88 -24.93 13.46
CA ILE A 281 1.56 -24.88 12.79
C ILE A 281 0.42 -24.81 13.83
N GLU A 282 0.53 -25.50 14.96
CA GLU A 282 -0.45 -25.43 16.05
C GLU A 282 -0.47 -24.05 16.71
N ASN A 283 0.71 -23.42 16.93
CA ASN A 283 0.81 -22.09 17.52
C ASN A 283 0.14 -20.99 16.67
N PHE A 284 0.26 -21.07 15.35
CA PHE A 284 -0.26 -20.02 14.46
C PHE A 284 -1.71 -20.23 14.04
N SER A 285 -2.27 -21.39 14.10
CA SER A 285 -3.50 -21.87 13.46
C SER A 285 -3.54 -21.69 11.94
N THR A 286 -4.13 -22.61 11.21
CA THR A 286 -4.22 -22.58 9.74
C THR A 286 -4.95 -21.34 9.22
N ALA A 287 -6.03 -20.91 9.88
CA ALA A 287 -6.79 -19.73 9.49
C ALA A 287 -5.95 -18.44 9.60
N SER A 288 -5.13 -18.34 10.65
CA SER A 288 -4.21 -17.22 10.84
C SER A 288 -3.14 -17.18 9.76
N LEU A 289 -2.53 -18.33 9.42
CA LEU A 289 -1.51 -18.42 8.37
C LEU A 289 -2.06 -18.04 6.99
N ILE A 290 -3.29 -18.47 6.67
CA ILE A 290 -3.96 -18.06 5.43
C ILE A 290 -4.13 -16.54 5.39
N THR A 291 -4.62 -15.93 6.47
CA THR A 291 -4.83 -14.47 6.53
C THR A 291 -3.50 -13.72 6.38
N ARG A 292 -2.43 -14.20 7.01
CA ARG A 292 -1.09 -13.58 6.95
C ARG A 292 -0.47 -13.67 5.55
N THR A 293 -0.72 -14.75 4.82
CA THR A 293 -0.19 -14.95 3.46
C THR A 293 -1.01 -14.22 2.39
N THR A 294 -2.25 -13.82 2.68
CA THR A 294 -3.15 -13.16 1.74
C THR A 294 -3.44 -11.70 2.13
N ASN A 295 -4.35 -11.48 3.07
CA ASN A 295 -4.86 -10.15 3.40
C ASN A 295 -3.81 -9.23 4.03
N ASP A 296 -2.99 -9.74 4.96
CA ASP A 296 -1.97 -8.93 5.63
C ASP A 296 -0.91 -8.46 4.62
N ILE A 297 -0.47 -9.33 3.69
CA ILE A 297 0.46 -8.95 2.63
C ILE A 297 -0.17 -7.94 1.67
N GLN A 298 -1.44 -8.12 1.30
CA GLN A 298 -2.15 -7.18 0.45
C GLN A 298 -2.25 -5.79 1.11
N GLN A 299 -2.47 -5.73 2.42
CA GLN A 299 -2.51 -4.48 3.16
C GLN A 299 -1.14 -3.79 3.19
N VAL A 300 -0.05 -4.53 3.42
CA VAL A 300 1.32 -4.01 3.32
C VAL A 300 1.60 -3.49 1.91
N GLN A 301 1.23 -4.26 0.88
CA GLN A 301 1.39 -3.88 -0.52
C GLN A 301 0.66 -2.57 -0.84
N PHE A 302 -0.59 -2.41 -0.41
CA PHE A 302 -1.38 -1.19 -0.62
C PHE A 302 -0.71 0.03 0.02
N VAL A 303 -0.26 -0.11 1.28
CA VAL A 303 0.42 0.99 1.98
C VAL A 303 1.77 1.32 1.37
N CYS A 304 2.51 0.36 0.81
CA CYS A 304 3.75 0.64 0.07
C CYS A 304 3.49 1.55 -1.15
N VAL A 305 2.40 1.35 -1.91
CA VAL A 305 2.01 2.26 -3.01
C VAL A 305 1.72 3.66 -2.45
N MET A 306 0.94 3.74 -1.36
CA MET A 306 0.60 5.05 -0.75
C MET A 306 1.83 5.77 -0.21
N LEU A 307 2.77 5.05 0.42
CA LEU A 307 4.02 5.62 0.90
C LEU A 307 4.84 6.24 -0.25
N LEU A 308 4.98 5.53 -1.35
CA LEU A 308 5.76 5.99 -2.50
C LEU A 308 5.08 7.13 -3.27
N ARG A 309 3.74 7.21 -3.29
CA ARG A 309 3.01 8.23 -4.06
C ARG A 309 2.56 9.43 -3.23
N MET A 310 2.07 9.21 -2.01
CA MET A 310 1.42 10.27 -1.22
C MET A 310 2.30 10.79 -0.10
N VAL A 311 2.94 9.89 0.66
CA VAL A 311 3.73 10.29 1.83
C VAL A 311 5.00 11.03 1.45
N ALA A 312 5.60 10.69 0.31
CA ALA A 312 6.75 11.42 -0.21
C ALA A 312 6.35 12.74 -0.90
N TYR A 313 5.23 12.72 -1.64
CA TYR A 313 4.77 13.87 -2.42
C TYR A 313 4.16 15.00 -1.57
N ALA A 314 3.28 14.65 -0.62
CA ALA A 314 2.55 15.66 0.16
C ALA A 314 3.44 16.63 0.95
N PRO A 315 4.54 16.20 1.64
CA PRO A 315 5.45 17.15 2.29
C PRO A 315 6.15 18.08 1.29
N ILE A 316 6.54 17.57 0.11
CA ILE A 316 7.22 18.38 -0.91
C ILE A 316 6.27 19.47 -1.40
N LEU A 317 5.02 19.09 -1.72
CA LEU A 317 3.99 20.02 -2.18
C LEU A 317 3.63 21.03 -1.09
N GLY A 318 3.38 20.56 0.15
CA GLY A 318 2.98 21.44 1.25
C GLY A 318 4.06 22.42 1.66
N ILE A 319 5.32 21.97 1.83
CA ILE A 319 6.46 22.83 2.16
C ILE A 319 6.77 23.76 1.00
N GLY A 320 6.77 23.25 -0.25
CA GLY A 320 7.00 24.04 -1.44
C GLY A 320 5.97 25.16 -1.59
N GLY A 321 4.67 24.85 -1.40
CA GLY A 321 3.60 25.85 -1.43
C GLY A 321 3.76 26.94 -0.36
N VAL A 322 4.11 26.54 0.87
CA VAL A 322 4.39 27.50 1.95
C VAL A 322 5.59 28.39 1.60
N LEU A 323 6.67 27.83 1.06
CA LEU A 323 7.86 28.60 0.67
C LEU A 323 7.56 29.57 -0.47
N HIS A 324 6.77 29.18 -1.48
CA HIS A 324 6.33 30.10 -2.55
C HIS A 324 5.56 31.30 -1.99
N VAL A 325 4.64 31.03 -1.07
CA VAL A 325 3.85 32.09 -0.43
C VAL A 325 4.70 33.00 0.46
N LEU A 326 5.64 32.44 1.23
CA LEU A 326 6.52 33.23 2.10
C LEU A 326 7.50 34.13 1.32
N ASN A 327 7.89 33.72 0.12
CA ASN A 327 8.76 34.48 -0.77
C ASN A 327 8.01 35.54 -1.60
N SER A 328 6.67 35.53 -1.56
CA SER A 328 5.84 36.56 -2.21
C SER A 328 5.85 37.83 -1.38
N SER A 329 6.05 38.96 -2.03
CA SER A 329 6.11 40.31 -1.41
C SER A 329 4.76 40.87 -0.96
N THR A 330 3.66 40.13 -1.12
CA THR A 330 2.28 40.59 -0.97
C THR A 330 1.83 40.92 0.46
N GLY A 331 2.65 40.63 1.49
CA GLY A 331 2.28 40.87 2.90
C GLY A 331 1.15 40.00 3.46
N LEU A 332 0.56 39.10 2.64
CA LEU A 332 -0.56 38.22 3.01
C LEU A 332 -0.13 36.85 3.54
N SER A 333 1.17 36.58 3.67
CA SER A 333 1.72 35.30 4.12
C SER A 333 1.22 34.84 5.48
N TRP A 334 0.81 35.77 6.36
CA TRP A 334 0.22 35.44 7.68
C TRP A 334 -1.08 34.64 7.57
N ILE A 335 -1.86 34.82 6.50
CA ILE A 335 -3.11 34.08 6.26
C ILE A 335 -2.78 32.59 6.08
N ILE A 336 -1.72 32.25 5.35
CA ILE A 336 -1.30 30.86 5.14
C ILE A 336 -0.75 30.25 6.44
N VAL A 337 -0.01 31.04 7.24
CA VAL A 337 0.45 30.56 8.56
C VAL A 337 -0.74 30.25 9.46
N LEU A 338 -1.77 31.09 9.45
CA LEU A 338 -3.02 30.87 10.18
C LEU A 338 -3.74 29.62 9.66
N ASP A 339 -3.88 29.48 8.35
CA ASP A 339 -4.49 28.32 7.69
C ASP A 339 -3.83 27.01 8.13
N VAL A 340 -2.50 26.93 7.97
CA VAL A 340 -1.71 25.77 8.39
C VAL A 340 -1.86 25.48 9.88
N ALA A 341 -1.85 26.50 10.73
CA ALA A 341 -2.05 26.32 12.17
C ALA A 341 -3.44 25.75 12.51
N VAL A 342 -4.50 26.26 11.89
CA VAL A 342 -5.87 25.78 12.06
C VAL A 342 -6.01 24.35 11.54
N LEU A 343 -5.42 24.03 10.39
CA LEU A 343 -5.40 22.68 9.83
C LEU A 343 -4.70 21.67 10.76
N LEU A 344 -3.53 22.02 11.28
CA LEU A 344 -2.81 21.19 12.23
C LEU A 344 -3.61 20.95 13.52
N LEU A 345 -4.22 21.99 14.06
CA LEU A 345 -5.10 21.88 15.24
C LEU A 345 -6.29 20.98 14.97
N LEU A 346 -6.96 21.12 13.82
CA LEU A 346 -8.07 20.28 13.41
C LEU A 346 -7.65 18.79 13.31
N ILE A 347 -6.52 18.52 12.63
CA ILE A 347 -6.01 17.16 12.46
C ILE A 347 -5.65 16.55 13.82
N LEU A 348 -4.93 17.27 14.68
CA LEU A 348 -4.55 16.81 16.01
C LEU A 348 -5.79 16.56 16.88
N PHE A 349 -6.78 17.43 16.83
CA PHE A 349 -8.04 17.26 17.55
C PHE A 349 -8.79 16.01 17.08
N LEU A 350 -9.01 15.85 15.78
CA LEU A 350 -9.68 14.68 15.22
C LEU A 350 -8.93 13.37 15.51
N MET A 351 -7.60 13.38 15.41
CA MET A 351 -6.79 12.22 15.75
C MET A 351 -6.90 11.88 17.24
N SER A 352 -6.87 12.85 18.14
CA SER A 352 -7.02 12.63 19.59
C SER A 352 -8.37 12.03 19.96
N VAL A 353 -9.44 12.38 19.24
CA VAL A 353 -10.80 11.89 19.47
C VAL A 353 -11.04 10.53 18.80
N ALA A 354 -10.58 10.35 17.56
CA ALA A 354 -10.86 9.17 16.76
C ALA A 354 -9.98 7.95 17.13
N MET A 355 -8.68 8.14 17.39
CA MET A 355 -7.75 7.03 17.64
C MET A 355 -8.11 6.13 18.82
N PRO A 356 -8.53 6.63 20.00
CA PRO A 356 -8.98 5.78 21.09
C PRO A 356 -10.20 4.94 20.71
N LYS A 357 -11.13 5.52 19.95
CA LYS A 357 -12.35 4.84 19.49
C LYS A 357 -12.07 3.76 18.46
N PHE A 358 -11.08 3.95 17.57
CA PHE A 358 -10.63 2.89 16.66
C PHE A 358 -10.11 1.65 17.39
N LYS A 359 -9.37 1.84 18.50
CA LYS A 359 -8.90 0.72 19.33
C LYS A 359 -10.07 -0.03 20.01
N ILE A 360 -11.09 0.71 20.49
CA ILE A 360 -12.29 0.12 21.08
C ILE A 360 -13.08 -0.63 20.01
N MET A 361 -13.27 -0.04 18.84
CA MET A 361 -13.97 -0.65 17.71
C MET A 361 -13.38 -2.01 17.33
N GLN A 362 -12.04 -2.13 17.30
CA GLN A 362 -11.39 -3.42 17.00
C GLN A 362 -11.79 -4.50 18.04
N LYS A 363 -11.76 -4.18 19.33
CA LYS A 363 -12.18 -5.12 20.38
C LYS A 363 -13.66 -5.53 20.25
N LEU A 364 -14.52 -4.61 19.81
CA LEU A 364 -15.94 -4.90 19.60
C LEU A 364 -16.17 -5.77 18.36
N VAL A 365 -15.38 -5.59 17.30
CA VAL A 365 -15.39 -6.48 16.13
C VAL A 365 -14.95 -7.90 16.53
N ASP A 366 -13.89 -8.03 17.34
CA ASP A 366 -13.42 -9.32 17.82
C ASP A 366 -14.48 -10.03 18.66
N ARG A 367 -15.19 -9.27 19.54
CA ARG A 367 -16.30 -9.78 20.33
C ARG A 367 -17.47 -10.24 19.47
N LEU A 368 -17.84 -9.45 18.44
CA LEU A 368 -18.92 -9.82 17.52
C LEU A 368 -18.56 -11.10 16.75
N ASN A 369 -17.31 -11.21 16.27
CA ASN A 369 -16.81 -12.39 15.58
C ASN A 369 -16.81 -13.63 16.50
N LEU A 370 -16.46 -13.47 17.78
CA LEU A 370 -16.51 -14.55 18.75
C LEU A 370 -17.95 -15.07 18.93
N VAL A 371 -18.90 -14.18 19.17
CA VAL A 371 -20.33 -14.53 19.33
C VAL A 371 -20.85 -15.19 18.05
N SER A 372 -20.55 -14.64 16.88
CA SER A 372 -20.95 -15.23 15.61
C SER A 372 -20.39 -16.63 15.40
N ARG A 373 -19.12 -16.85 15.72
CA ARG A 373 -18.46 -18.15 15.60
C ARG A 373 -19.09 -19.18 16.52
N GLU A 374 -19.34 -18.83 17.79
CA GLU A 374 -19.99 -19.71 18.77
C GLU A 374 -21.37 -20.14 18.30
N ILE A 375 -22.20 -19.19 17.81
CA ILE A 375 -23.55 -19.47 17.30
C ILE A 375 -23.49 -20.38 16.06
N LEU A 376 -22.62 -20.07 15.08
CA LEU A 376 -22.51 -20.85 13.84
C LEU A 376 -21.97 -22.25 14.07
N THR A 377 -21.00 -22.39 14.97
CA THR A 377 -20.45 -23.71 15.34
C THR A 377 -21.47 -24.51 16.15
N GLY A 378 -22.22 -23.84 17.04
CA GLY A 378 -23.23 -24.42 17.90
C GLY A 378 -24.66 -24.38 17.36
N ILE A 379 -24.87 -24.17 16.05
CA ILE A 379 -26.22 -23.95 15.47
C ILE A 379 -27.18 -25.12 15.73
N MET A 380 -26.68 -26.36 15.72
CA MET A 380 -27.51 -27.54 15.99
C MET A 380 -27.98 -27.58 17.46
N PRO A 381 -27.12 -27.42 18.49
CA PRO A 381 -27.56 -27.23 19.87
C PRO A 381 -28.53 -26.04 20.05
N VAL A 382 -28.25 -24.88 19.46
CA VAL A 382 -29.11 -23.70 19.55
C VAL A 382 -30.54 -24.06 19.09
N ARG A 383 -30.67 -24.74 17.94
CA ARG A 383 -31.96 -25.20 17.41
C ARG A 383 -32.59 -26.31 18.26
N ALA A 384 -31.79 -27.29 18.68
CA ALA A 384 -32.29 -28.41 19.47
C ALA A 384 -32.87 -28.01 20.83
N PHE A 385 -32.30 -26.94 21.42
CA PHE A 385 -32.76 -26.38 22.69
C PHE A 385 -33.69 -25.17 22.57
N SER A 386 -34.09 -24.79 21.33
CA SER A 386 -34.95 -23.65 21.03
C SER A 386 -34.44 -22.34 21.66
N ARG A 387 -33.13 -22.09 21.54
CA ARG A 387 -32.45 -20.91 22.14
C ARG A 387 -32.14 -19.83 21.12
N GLU A 388 -32.74 -19.87 19.92
CA GLU A 388 -32.50 -18.92 18.84
C GLU A 388 -32.67 -17.48 19.30
N LYS A 389 -33.79 -17.17 19.99
CA LYS A 389 -34.07 -15.82 20.47
C LYS A 389 -33.05 -15.32 21.47
N PHE A 390 -32.54 -16.19 22.35
CA PHE A 390 -31.50 -15.82 23.33
C PHE A 390 -30.18 -15.46 22.63
N GLU A 391 -29.78 -16.26 21.63
CA GLU A 391 -28.56 -15.99 20.88
C GLU A 391 -28.69 -14.78 19.95
N GLU A 392 -29.86 -14.55 19.38
CA GLU A 392 -30.20 -13.34 18.61
C GLU A 392 -30.05 -12.08 19.48
N GLU A 393 -30.60 -12.09 20.70
CA GLU A 393 -30.46 -10.97 21.66
C GLU A 393 -29.00 -10.74 22.06
N ARG A 394 -28.23 -11.82 22.25
CA ARG A 394 -26.80 -11.77 22.58
C ARG A 394 -25.99 -11.17 21.43
N PHE A 395 -26.28 -11.58 20.18
CA PHE A 395 -25.68 -11.02 18.98
C PHE A 395 -26.06 -9.55 18.80
N ASP A 396 -27.35 -9.21 18.92
CA ASP A 396 -27.85 -7.85 18.75
C ASP A 396 -27.20 -6.88 19.75
N LYS A 397 -26.99 -7.30 21.00
CA LYS A 397 -26.26 -6.50 21.98
C LYS A 397 -24.82 -6.21 21.53
N ALA A 398 -24.08 -7.22 21.09
CA ALA A 398 -22.71 -7.03 20.59
C ALA A 398 -22.68 -6.15 19.33
N ASN A 399 -23.66 -6.31 18.45
CA ASN A 399 -23.83 -5.52 17.24
C ASN A 399 -24.16 -4.04 17.53
N LYS A 400 -25.04 -3.77 18.49
CA LYS A 400 -25.36 -2.39 18.93
C LYS A 400 -24.18 -1.67 19.57
N ASP A 401 -23.38 -2.38 20.39
CA ASP A 401 -22.16 -1.83 20.98
C ASP A 401 -21.15 -1.44 19.88
N LEU A 402 -20.98 -2.30 18.87
CA LEU A 402 -20.14 -2.01 17.71
C LEU A 402 -20.70 -0.86 16.87
N MET A 403 -21.99 -0.90 16.54
CA MET A 403 -22.67 0.14 15.75
C MET A 403 -22.53 1.53 16.38
N SER A 404 -22.76 1.66 17.69
CA SER A 404 -22.67 2.95 18.38
C SER A 404 -21.26 3.54 18.32
N THR A 405 -20.22 2.70 18.50
CA THR A 405 -18.82 3.12 18.42
C THR A 405 -18.43 3.45 16.98
N GLN A 406 -18.86 2.66 16.01
CA GLN A 406 -18.60 2.87 14.59
C GLN A 406 -19.30 4.15 14.09
N LEU A 407 -20.53 4.39 14.52
CA LEU A 407 -21.29 5.60 14.19
C LEU A 407 -20.55 6.86 14.67
N PHE A 408 -20.12 6.86 15.94
CA PHE A 408 -19.32 7.97 16.47
C PHE A 408 -18.03 8.21 15.68
N THR A 409 -17.29 7.13 15.38
CA THR A 409 -16.04 7.22 14.63
C THR A 409 -16.28 7.72 13.21
N ASN A 410 -17.33 7.22 12.56
CA ASN A 410 -17.69 7.65 11.21
C ASN A 410 -18.15 9.12 11.19
N HIS A 411 -18.94 9.57 12.18
CA HIS A 411 -19.32 10.99 12.29
C HIS A 411 -18.10 11.90 12.45
N ALA A 412 -17.13 11.52 13.27
CA ALA A 412 -15.89 12.29 13.43
C ALA A 412 -15.09 12.34 12.12
N MET A 413 -15.01 11.23 11.38
CA MET A 413 -14.28 11.17 10.09
C MET A 413 -15.00 11.91 8.97
N VAL A 414 -16.34 11.78 8.89
CA VAL A 414 -17.15 12.49 7.89
C VAL A 414 -17.13 13.99 8.13
N ALA A 415 -17.11 14.45 9.38
CA ALA A 415 -17.01 15.87 9.74
C ALA A 415 -15.69 16.51 9.24
N MET A 416 -14.63 15.72 9.02
CA MET A 416 -13.35 16.25 8.55
C MET A 416 -13.47 17.00 7.22
N MET A 417 -14.20 16.44 6.24
CA MET A 417 -14.35 17.08 4.91
C MET A 417 -15.08 18.43 4.97
N PRO A 418 -16.25 18.58 5.65
CA PRO A 418 -16.88 19.88 5.83
C PRO A 418 -15.99 20.91 6.52
N PHE A 419 -15.27 20.52 7.58
CA PHE A 419 -14.35 21.45 8.25
C PHE A 419 -13.18 21.85 7.35
N MET A 420 -12.58 20.93 6.61
CA MET A 420 -11.54 21.25 5.61
C MET A 420 -12.07 22.20 4.54
N THR A 421 -13.29 21.96 4.03
CA THR A 421 -13.93 22.85 3.03
C THR A 421 -14.23 24.23 3.65
N LEU A 422 -14.65 24.29 4.89
CA LEU A 422 -14.88 25.55 5.61
C LEU A 422 -13.58 26.34 5.78
N ILE A 423 -12.48 25.68 6.16
CA ILE A 423 -11.16 26.30 6.27
C ILE A 423 -10.71 26.83 4.91
N MET A 424 -10.74 25.99 3.89
CA MET A 424 -10.34 26.35 2.52
C MET A 424 -11.11 27.55 1.96
N ASN A 425 -12.45 27.53 2.06
CA ASN A 425 -13.29 28.64 1.59
C ASN A 425 -13.16 29.88 2.48
N GLY A 426 -13.02 29.68 3.79
CA GLY A 426 -12.78 30.78 4.74
C GLY A 426 -11.45 31.47 4.46
N THR A 427 -10.39 30.71 4.23
CA THR A 427 -9.07 31.25 3.84
C THR A 427 -9.14 31.95 2.49
N SER A 428 -9.83 31.38 1.50
CA SER A 428 -10.05 32.03 0.20
C SER A 428 -10.80 33.35 0.35
N LEU A 429 -11.82 33.41 1.21
CA LEU A 429 -12.53 34.66 1.50
C LEU A 429 -11.63 35.71 2.16
N LEU A 430 -10.76 35.29 3.10
CA LEU A 430 -9.78 36.20 3.71
C LEU A 430 -8.79 36.73 2.65
N ILE A 431 -8.29 35.84 1.77
CA ILE A 431 -7.39 36.25 0.68
C ILE A 431 -8.08 37.24 -0.23
N VAL A 432 -9.33 37.03 -0.65
CA VAL A 432 -10.08 37.98 -1.48
C VAL A 432 -10.32 39.29 -0.75
N TRP A 433 -10.66 39.27 0.54
CA TRP A 433 -10.92 40.49 1.32
C TRP A 433 -9.67 41.32 1.53
N PHE A 434 -8.57 40.72 1.97
CA PHE A 434 -7.32 41.43 2.21
C PHE A 434 -6.54 41.67 0.92
N GLY A 435 -6.62 40.72 -0.03
CA GLY A 435 -6.06 40.88 -1.38
C GLY A 435 -6.73 42.04 -2.16
N GLY A 436 -8.07 42.16 -2.08
CA GLY A 436 -8.79 43.30 -2.67
C GLY A 436 -8.30 44.63 -2.12
N LYS A 437 -8.07 44.73 -0.80
CA LYS A 437 -7.47 45.94 -0.20
C LYS A 437 -6.01 46.15 -0.65
N ALA A 438 -5.25 45.09 -0.82
CA ALA A 438 -3.89 45.15 -1.31
C ALA A 438 -3.87 45.61 -2.80
N MET A 439 -4.88 45.20 -3.58
CA MET A 439 -5.07 45.65 -4.96
C MET A 439 -5.45 47.14 -5.02
N ASP A 440 -6.36 47.61 -4.14
CA ASP A 440 -6.70 49.04 -4.04
C ASP A 440 -5.47 49.88 -3.68
N ASN A 441 -4.59 49.33 -2.84
CA ASN A 441 -3.31 49.95 -2.48
C ASN A 441 -2.21 49.71 -3.55
N GLY A 442 -2.52 48.87 -4.57
CA GLY A 442 -1.67 48.48 -5.69
C GLY A 442 -0.46 47.59 -5.33
N THR A 443 -0.45 46.99 -4.15
CA THR A 443 0.61 46.06 -3.69
C THR A 443 0.38 44.62 -4.14
N MET A 444 -0.67 44.35 -4.91
CA MET A 444 -1.02 43.00 -5.41
C MET A 444 -1.77 43.07 -6.72
N GLN A 445 -1.52 42.16 -7.64
CA GLN A 445 -2.26 41.99 -8.90
C GLN A 445 -3.33 40.89 -8.79
N VAL A 446 -4.30 40.88 -9.73
CA VAL A 446 -5.41 39.91 -9.71
C VAL A 446 -4.91 38.46 -9.91
N GLY A 447 -3.96 38.26 -10.79
CA GLY A 447 -3.39 36.95 -11.05
C GLY A 447 -2.58 36.42 -9.88
N GLU A 448 -1.86 37.30 -9.17
CA GLU A 448 -1.18 36.93 -7.92
C GLU A 448 -2.18 36.47 -6.86
N MET A 449 -3.33 37.12 -6.73
CA MET A 449 -4.39 36.72 -5.82
C MET A 449 -4.94 35.30 -6.18
N ILE A 450 -5.15 35.03 -7.47
CA ILE A 450 -5.58 33.72 -7.98
C ILE A 450 -4.52 32.66 -7.69
N ALA A 451 -3.25 32.95 -7.92
CA ALA A 451 -2.14 32.05 -7.60
C ALA A 451 -2.09 31.75 -6.10
N PHE A 452 -2.27 32.77 -5.25
CA PHE A 452 -2.30 32.62 -3.79
C PHE A 452 -3.43 31.70 -3.30
N ILE A 453 -4.64 31.85 -3.86
CA ILE A 453 -5.77 30.95 -3.60
C ILE A 453 -5.42 29.52 -4.03
N THR A 454 -4.78 29.35 -5.18
CA THR A 454 -4.40 28.05 -5.71
C THR A 454 -3.33 27.36 -4.85
N TYR A 455 -2.31 28.10 -4.39
CA TYR A 455 -1.33 27.59 -3.44
C TYR A 455 -1.96 27.15 -2.12
N THR A 456 -2.91 27.94 -1.60
CA THR A 456 -3.67 27.57 -0.41
C THR A 456 -4.40 26.24 -0.60
N MET A 457 -5.08 26.04 -1.72
CA MET A 457 -5.75 24.78 -2.06
C MET A 457 -4.75 23.60 -2.10
N GLN A 458 -3.57 23.78 -2.71
CA GLN A 458 -2.53 22.76 -2.78
C GLN A 458 -1.99 22.39 -1.37
N ILE A 459 -1.77 23.39 -0.52
CA ILE A 459 -1.33 23.19 0.87
C ILE A 459 -2.38 22.39 1.65
N VAL A 460 -3.66 22.79 1.62
CA VAL A 460 -4.77 22.08 2.28
C VAL A 460 -4.87 20.63 1.80
N MET A 461 -4.79 20.41 0.48
CA MET A 461 -4.81 19.06 -0.10
C MET A 461 -3.61 18.20 0.33
N SER A 462 -2.42 18.79 0.48
CA SER A 462 -1.24 18.09 0.99
C SER A 462 -1.44 17.60 2.44
N PHE A 463 -2.01 18.43 3.31
CA PHE A 463 -2.36 18.03 4.67
C PHE A 463 -3.46 16.97 4.72
N LEU A 464 -4.45 17.04 3.84
CA LEU A 464 -5.49 16.01 3.72
C LEU A 464 -4.88 14.64 3.33
N MET A 465 -3.95 14.62 2.37
CA MET A 465 -3.22 13.41 1.99
C MET A 465 -2.45 12.81 3.17
N LEU A 466 -1.73 13.63 3.94
CA LEU A 466 -1.01 13.19 5.14
C LEU A 466 -1.93 12.63 6.20
N ALA A 467 -3.07 13.28 6.46
CA ALA A 467 -4.08 12.82 7.42
C ALA A 467 -4.65 11.45 7.03
N MET A 468 -4.97 11.23 5.75
CA MET A 468 -5.47 9.95 5.25
C MET A 468 -4.46 8.82 5.46
N VAL A 469 -3.19 9.08 5.17
CA VAL A 469 -2.11 8.10 5.37
C VAL A 469 -1.89 7.78 6.85
N ALA A 470 -1.97 8.78 7.74
CA ALA A 470 -1.79 8.61 9.18
C ALA A 470 -2.78 7.61 9.79
N VAL A 471 -3.99 7.49 9.24
CA VAL A 471 -5.01 6.52 9.67
C VAL A 471 -4.68 5.10 9.18
N MET A 472 -4.12 4.95 7.98
CA MET A 472 -3.87 3.63 7.37
C MET A 472 -2.54 2.99 7.81
N LEU A 473 -1.56 3.80 8.13
CA LEU A 473 -0.21 3.40 8.45
C LEU A 473 -0.09 2.45 9.66
N PRO A 474 -0.81 2.65 10.80
CA PRO A 474 -0.76 1.73 11.93
C PRO A 474 -1.28 0.33 11.59
N ARG A 475 -2.33 0.22 10.77
CA ARG A 475 -2.89 -1.08 10.35
C ARG A 475 -1.89 -1.91 9.56
N ALA A 476 -1.22 -1.29 8.59
CA ALA A 476 -0.16 -1.95 7.84
C ALA A 476 1.04 -2.31 8.72
N GLY A 477 1.33 -1.50 9.75
CA GLY A 477 2.36 -1.80 10.75
C GLY A 477 2.08 -3.11 11.48
N VAL A 478 0.85 -3.33 11.94
CA VAL A 478 0.40 -4.58 12.59
C VAL A 478 0.45 -5.76 11.60
N ALA A 479 -0.04 -5.58 10.37
CA ALA A 479 0.02 -6.62 9.35
C ALA A 479 1.47 -7.04 9.05
N ALA A 480 2.39 -6.06 8.89
CA ALA A 480 3.81 -6.33 8.68
C ALA A 480 4.47 -7.04 9.89
N GLU A 481 4.02 -6.77 11.11
CA GLU A 481 4.51 -7.44 12.31
C GLU A 481 4.08 -8.90 12.37
N ARG A 482 2.82 -9.19 12.05
CA ARG A 482 2.29 -10.55 11.95
C ARG A 482 2.96 -11.38 10.86
N ILE A 483 3.28 -10.78 9.72
CA ILE A 483 4.04 -11.44 8.65
C ILE A 483 5.48 -11.72 9.10
N ASP A 484 6.15 -10.75 9.69
CA ASP A 484 7.54 -10.87 10.14
C ASP A 484 7.67 -11.90 11.28
N GLU A 485 6.65 -12.06 12.12
CA GLU A 485 6.57 -13.12 13.13
C GLU A 485 6.69 -14.50 12.47
N VAL A 486 5.90 -14.78 11.42
CA VAL A 486 5.99 -16.04 10.67
C VAL A 486 7.35 -16.24 10.02
N ILE A 487 7.88 -15.19 9.34
CA ILE A 487 9.18 -15.31 8.65
C ILE A 487 10.34 -15.53 9.62
N ARG A 488 10.27 -14.98 10.84
CA ARG A 488 11.33 -15.11 11.84
C ARG A 488 11.23 -16.34 12.71
N THR A 489 10.06 -16.96 12.77
CA THR A 489 9.90 -18.21 13.51
C THR A 489 10.73 -19.28 12.82
N ARG A 490 11.66 -19.84 13.58
CA ARG A 490 12.49 -20.95 13.12
C ARG A 490 11.77 -22.25 13.44
N ALA A 491 11.76 -23.16 12.49
CA ALA A 491 11.28 -24.51 12.73
C ALA A 491 12.10 -25.14 13.87
N THR A 492 11.42 -25.83 14.78
CA THR A 492 12.08 -26.57 15.87
C THR A 492 12.78 -27.81 15.33
N ILE A 493 12.27 -28.40 14.25
CA ILE A 493 12.84 -29.58 13.59
C ILE A 493 13.53 -29.13 12.30
N ASN A 494 14.83 -29.39 12.23
CA ASN A 494 15.66 -29.07 11.06
C ASN A 494 16.46 -30.30 10.66
N ASP A 495 16.90 -30.37 9.43
CA ASP A 495 17.83 -31.40 8.99
C ASP A 495 19.14 -31.29 9.77
N PRO A 496 19.77 -32.46 10.08
CA PRO A 496 21.03 -32.47 10.77
C PRO A 496 22.17 -31.88 9.95
N ASP A 497 23.24 -31.49 10.63
CA ASP A 497 24.48 -31.08 9.98
C ASP A 497 25.07 -32.23 9.16
N GLU A 498 25.84 -31.91 8.13
CA GLU A 498 26.42 -32.88 7.16
C GLU A 498 27.18 -34.00 7.86
N ALA A 499 27.92 -33.71 8.93
CA ALA A 499 28.64 -34.73 9.72
C ALA A 499 27.73 -35.69 10.46
N ALA A 500 26.60 -35.24 11.00
CA ALA A 500 25.60 -36.05 11.68
C ALA A 500 24.73 -36.84 10.68
N ALA A 501 24.47 -36.28 9.49
CA ALA A 501 23.72 -36.93 8.43
C ALA A 501 24.49 -38.05 7.70
N LYS A 502 25.83 -38.03 7.77
CA LYS A 502 26.69 -38.96 7.01
C LYS A 502 26.37 -40.44 7.19
N PRO A 503 26.12 -40.98 8.42
CA PRO A 503 25.78 -42.40 8.59
C PRO A 503 24.51 -42.79 7.84
N ALA A 504 23.51 -41.91 7.79
CA ALA A 504 22.27 -42.16 7.07
C ALA A 504 22.48 -42.06 5.55
N GLN A 505 23.28 -41.11 5.07
CA GLN A 505 23.57 -40.91 3.63
C GLN A 505 24.41 -42.07 3.06
N GLU A 506 25.28 -42.68 3.83
CA GLU A 506 26.12 -43.82 3.44
C GLU A 506 25.41 -45.17 3.59
N HIS A 507 24.20 -45.20 4.16
CA HIS A 507 23.44 -46.45 4.37
C HIS A 507 22.68 -46.82 3.09
N GLU A 508 23.11 -47.90 2.41
CA GLU A 508 22.56 -48.30 1.10
C GLU A 508 21.39 -49.30 1.20
N ASN A 509 21.31 -50.12 2.27
CA ASN A 509 20.37 -51.24 2.36
C ASN A 509 19.38 -51.09 3.52
N TRP A 510 18.43 -50.20 3.38
CA TRP A 510 17.38 -49.98 4.36
C TRP A 510 16.46 -51.19 4.47
N GLN A 511 16.36 -51.77 5.69
CA GLN A 511 15.46 -52.86 6.01
C GLN A 511 14.14 -52.33 6.60
N GLY A 512 14.20 -51.19 7.30
CA GLY A 512 13.07 -50.55 7.93
C GLY A 512 12.80 -51.03 9.35
N GLU A 513 13.81 -51.53 10.08
CA GLU A 513 13.65 -51.85 11.50
C GLU A 513 13.51 -50.58 12.33
N VAL A 514 12.46 -50.47 13.15
CA VAL A 514 12.17 -49.29 13.99
C VAL A 514 12.34 -49.67 15.45
N GLU A 515 13.20 -48.93 16.17
CA GLU A 515 13.44 -49.15 17.58
C GLU A 515 13.21 -47.88 18.40
N PHE A 516 12.57 -48.08 19.56
CA PHE A 516 12.38 -47.05 20.60
C PHE A 516 13.25 -47.45 21.80
N HIS A 517 14.15 -46.54 22.21
CA HIS A 517 15.08 -46.72 23.32
C HIS A 517 14.75 -45.73 24.43
N ASP A 518 14.03 -46.17 25.44
CA ASP A 518 13.67 -45.40 26.65
C ASP A 518 13.06 -44.02 26.31
N VAL A 519 12.13 -44.00 25.36
CA VAL A 519 11.56 -42.77 24.77
C VAL A 519 10.57 -42.10 25.70
N SER A 520 10.81 -40.84 26.00
CA SER A 520 9.86 -39.96 26.66
C SER A 520 9.56 -38.74 25.76
N PHE A 521 8.32 -38.29 25.82
CA PHE A 521 7.90 -37.12 25.00
C PHE A 521 6.91 -36.23 25.74
N ARG A 522 7.15 -34.91 25.66
CA ARG A 522 6.29 -33.88 26.20
C ARG A 522 5.98 -32.85 25.10
N PHE A 523 4.70 -32.49 24.95
CA PHE A 523 4.32 -31.41 24.03
C PHE A 523 4.86 -30.05 24.52
N PRO A 524 5.24 -29.16 23.62
CA PRO A 524 5.67 -27.82 23.98
C PRO A 524 4.62 -27.08 24.83
N GLY A 525 5.03 -26.63 26.02
CA GLY A 525 4.13 -25.93 26.95
C GLY A 525 3.24 -26.81 27.82
N ALA A 526 3.33 -28.16 27.72
CA ALA A 526 2.62 -29.07 28.61
C ALA A 526 3.36 -29.25 29.94
N ASP A 527 2.61 -29.48 31.02
CA ASP A 527 3.15 -29.71 32.38
C ASP A 527 3.60 -31.16 32.64
N SER A 528 3.06 -32.11 31.85
CA SER A 528 3.35 -33.57 32.01
C SER A 528 3.78 -34.21 30.70
N ASP A 529 4.48 -35.32 30.81
CA ASP A 529 4.86 -36.13 29.67
C ASP A 529 3.62 -36.83 29.05
N ALA A 530 3.56 -36.82 27.71
CA ALA A 530 2.55 -37.54 26.95
C ALA A 530 2.94 -39.03 26.72
N LEU A 531 4.24 -39.31 26.76
CA LEU A 531 4.82 -40.66 26.70
C LEU A 531 5.98 -40.74 27.69
N GLU A 532 6.07 -41.85 28.42
CA GLU A 532 7.11 -42.09 29.44
C GLU A 532 7.78 -43.46 29.26
N HIS A 533 9.10 -43.46 29.10
CA HIS A 533 9.96 -44.64 29.13
C HIS A 533 9.53 -45.79 28.17
N ILE A 534 9.17 -45.47 26.94
CA ILE A 534 8.72 -46.46 25.94
C ILE A 534 9.91 -47.12 25.26
N SER A 535 9.94 -48.47 25.30
CA SER A 535 10.97 -49.26 24.63
C SER A 535 10.38 -50.46 23.90
N PHE A 536 10.58 -50.55 22.59
CA PHE A 536 10.20 -51.67 21.75
C PHE A 536 10.96 -51.68 20.43
N THR A 537 10.90 -52.82 19.72
CA THR A 537 11.44 -52.94 18.35
C THR A 537 10.33 -53.48 17.45
N ALA A 538 10.13 -52.83 16.30
CA ALA A 538 9.26 -53.28 15.21
C ALA A 538 10.11 -53.74 14.04
N LYS A 539 9.95 -55.00 13.61
CA LYS A 539 10.85 -55.62 12.62
C LYS A 539 10.26 -55.74 11.23
N PRO A 540 11.10 -55.74 10.18
CA PRO A 540 10.66 -56.02 8.84
C PRO A 540 9.92 -57.35 8.71
N GLY A 541 8.85 -57.37 7.90
CA GLY A 541 7.98 -58.54 7.74
C GLY A 541 7.00 -58.79 8.91
N GLU A 542 7.07 -57.97 9.97
CA GLU A 542 6.20 -58.09 11.14
C GLU A 542 5.19 -56.91 11.23
N THR A 543 4.04 -57.25 11.81
CA THR A 543 3.03 -56.23 12.14
C THR A 543 3.09 -55.94 13.64
N THR A 544 3.43 -54.72 14.01
CA THR A 544 3.35 -54.20 15.37
C THR A 544 2.07 -53.37 15.52
N ALA A 545 1.19 -53.79 16.42
CA ALA A 545 -0.05 -53.06 16.69
C ALA A 545 0.04 -52.29 18.01
N ILE A 546 -0.51 -51.09 18.05
CA ILE A 546 -0.57 -50.21 19.23
C ILE A 546 -2.04 -50.04 19.62
N ILE A 547 -2.39 -50.43 20.84
CA ILE A 547 -3.74 -50.37 21.39
C ILE A 547 -3.73 -49.70 22.78
N GLY A 548 -4.86 -49.18 23.22
CA GLY A 548 -5.03 -48.55 24.53
C GLY A 548 -6.22 -47.60 24.56
N SER A 549 -6.47 -47.00 25.71
CA SER A 549 -7.56 -46.06 25.94
C SER A 549 -7.45 -44.78 25.05
N THR A 550 -8.56 -44.06 24.89
CA THR A 550 -8.53 -42.78 24.15
C THR A 550 -7.69 -41.77 24.93
N GLY A 551 -6.74 -41.13 24.25
CA GLY A 551 -5.86 -40.13 24.86
C GLY A 551 -4.58 -40.69 25.49
N CYS A 552 -4.33 -42.04 25.50
CA CYS A 552 -3.13 -42.64 26.09
C CYS A 552 -1.83 -42.45 25.28
N GLY A 553 -1.81 -41.63 24.19
CA GLY A 553 -0.59 -41.32 23.46
C GLY A 553 -0.30 -42.11 22.19
N LYS A 554 -1.22 -43.00 21.69
CA LYS A 554 -1.01 -43.85 20.49
C LYS A 554 -0.54 -43.10 19.24
N SER A 555 -1.31 -42.10 18.81
CA SER A 555 -0.97 -41.25 17.65
C SER A 555 0.29 -40.45 17.90
N THR A 556 0.53 -40.02 19.14
CA THR A 556 1.75 -39.34 19.55
C THR A 556 2.98 -40.21 19.33
N LEU A 557 2.91 -41.48 19.78
CA LEU A 557 3.97 -42.47 19.58
C LEU A 557 4.27 -42.68 18.09
N LEU A 558 3.21 -42.84 17.27
CA LEU A 558 3.35 -43.04 15.84
C LEU A 558 4.01 -41.84 15.16
N ASN A 559 3.68 -40.60 15.59
CA ASN A 559 4.16 -39.36 15.02
C ASN A 559 5.64 -39.04 15.35
N LEU A 560 6.26 -39.75 16.27
CA LEU A 560 7.70 -39.65 16.55
C LEU A 560 8.55 -40.36 15.48
N ILE A 561 8.02 -41.37 14.80
CA ILE A 561 8.73 -42.14 13.77
C ILE A 561 9.02 -41.23 12.53
N PRO A 562 8.04 -40.54 11.94
CA PRO A 562 8.30 -39.60 10.86
C PRO A 562 8.98 -38.28 11.33
N ARG A 563 9.36 -38.21 12.60
CA ARG A 563 9.96 -37.03 13.19
C ARG A 563 9.09 -35.79 13.07
N PHE A 564 7.77 -35.89 13.23
CA PHE A 564 6.88 -34.74 13.34
C PHE A 564 7.06 -33.99 14.65
N TYR A 565 7.66 -34.63 15.63
CA TYR A 565 8.15 -34.11 16.90
C TYR A 565 9.46 -34.83 17.25
N ASP A 566 10.40 -34.13 17.88
CA ASP A 566 11.58 -34.74 18.47
C ASP A 566 11.27 -35.24 19.90
N VAL A 567 11.85 -36.36 20.29
CA VAL A 567 11.71 -36.92 21.62
C VAL A 567 12.34 -36.03 22.68
N THR A 568 11.77 -35.94 23.88
CA THR A 568 12.34 -35.21 25.02
C THR A 568 13.35 -36.02 25.83
N GLY A 569 13.28 -37.31 25.74
CA GLY A 569 14.21 -38.29 26.34
C GLY A 569 14.32 -39.54 25.49
N GLY A 570 15.46 -40.21 25.53
CA GLY A 570 15.70 -41.40 24.74
C GLY A 570 15.97 -41.16 23.27
N SER A 571 15.74 -42.15 22.41
CA SER A 571 15.94 -42.09 20.97
C SER A 571 15.00 -43.02 20.21
N VAL A 572 14.61 -42.58 19.00
CA VAL A 572 13.94 -43.43 17.99
C VAL A 572 14.94 -43.67 16.88
N THR A 573 15.17 -44.91 16.50
CA THR A 573 16.10 -45.29 15.44
C THR A 573 15.41 -46.02 14.31
N VAL A 574 15.91 -45.86 13.10
CA VAL A 574 15.56 -46.65 11.92
C VAL A 574 16.84 -47.33 11.45
N ASP A 575 16.83 -48.66 11.39
CA ASP A 575 18.01 -49.48 11.13
C ASP A 575 19.26 -49.05 11.96
N GLY A 576 19.04 -48.77 13.25
CA GLY A 576 20.08 -48.38 14.21
C GLY A 576 20.52 -46.93 14.11
N ILE A 577 19.99 -46.14 13.17
CA ILE A 577 20.30 -44.68 13.00
C ILE A 577 19.22 -43.83 13.62
N ASP A 578 19.60 -42.92 14.53
CA ASP A 578 18.66 -42.01 15.18
C ASP A 578 17.99 -41.08 14.12
N VAL A 579 16.65 -41.02 14.15
CA VAL A 579 15.88 -40.19 13.20
C VAL A 579 16.26 -38.71 13.23
N ARG A 580 16.84 -38.23 14.34
CA ARG A 580 17.37 -36.86 14.44
C ARG A 580 18.62 -36.64 13.61
N ASN A 581 19.35 -37.70 13.30
CA ASN A 581 20.57 -37.69 12.47
C ASN A 581 20.29 -38.06 11.01
N MET A 582 19.01 -38.21 10.64
CA MET A 582 18.60 -38.48 9.26
C MET A 582 18.06 -37.20 8.61
N PRO A 583 18.44 -36.90 7.35
CA PRO A 583 17.71 -35.89 6.55
C PRO A 583 16.24 -36.28 6.46
N GLN A 584 15.33 -35.33 6.73
CA GLN A 584 13.88 -35.61 6.75
C GLN A 584 13.38 -36.21 5.44
N ALA A 585 13.87 -35.73 4.29
CA ALA A 585 13.52 -36.29 3.00
C ALA A 585 13.85 -37.77 2.88
N GLN A 586 15.04 -38.19 3.34
CA GLN A 586 15.47 -39.59 3.32
C GLN A 586 14.65 -40.46 4.29
N LEU A 587 14.38 -39.97 5.50
CA LEU A 587 13.50 -40.64 6.45
C LEU A 587 12.10 -40.82 5.85
N HIS A 588 11.52 -39.74 5.31
CA HIS A 588 10.17 -39.79 4.76
C HIS A 588 10.08 -40.66 3.50
N ASP A 589 11.15 -40.85 2.74
CA ASP A 589 11.16 -41.75 1.58
C ASP A 589 10.97 -43.22 2.02
N LEU A 590 11.45 -43.60 3.19
CA LEU A 590 11.26 -44.92 3.76
C LEU A 590 9.85 -45.17 4.28
N LEU A 591 9.05 -44.12 4.49
CA LEU A 591 7.77 -44.20 5.18
C LEU A 591 6.56 -44.10 4.24
N GLY A 592 5.54 -44.94 4.50
CA GLY A 592 4.18 -44.77 3.98
C GLY A 592 3.24 -44.42 5.13
N TYR A 593 2.85 -43.17 5.27
CA TYR A 593 2.05 -42.67 6.39
C TYR A 593 0.58 -42.51 6.02
N VAL A 594 -0.31 -43.07 6.80
CA VAL A 594 -1.77 -42.91 6.65
C VAL A 594 -2.35 -42.30 7.92
N PRO A 595 -2.76 -41.04 7.90
CA PRO A 595 -3.30 -40.38 9.08
C PRO A 595 -4.69 -40.90 9.46
N GLN A 596 -5.11 -40.67 10.69
CA GLN A 596 -6.42 -41.03 11.23
C GLN A 596 -7.57 -40.48 10.37
N LYS A 597 -7.47 -39.21 9.91
CA LYS A 597 -8.40 -38.61 8.95
C LYS A 597 -7.76 -38.57 7.58
N GLY A 598 -8.29 -39.35 6.63
CA GLY A 598 -7.82 -39.34 5.26
C GLY A 598 -7.92 -37.94 4.63
N VAL A 599 -6.80 -37.40 4.19
CA VAL A 599 -6.73 -36.10 3.50
C VAL A 599 -6.43 -36.33 2.03
N LEU A 600 -7.30 -35.76 1.16
CA LEU A 600 -7.13 -35.77 -0.28
C LEU A 600 -6.95 -34.36 -0.79
N PHE A 601 -6.08 -34.23 -1.77
CA PHE A 601 -5.82 -32.94 -2.44
C PHE A 601 -6.74 -32.75 -3.66
N SER A 602 -7.00 -31.51 -4.00
CA SER A 602 -7.72 -31.18 -5.24
C SER A 602 -6.93 -31.68 -6.46
N GLY A 603 -7.60 -32.34 -7.37
CA GLY A 603 -6.99 -32.96 -8.55
C GLY A 603 -7.79 -34.16 -9.00
N THR A 604 -7.14 -35.23 -9.46
CA THR A 604 -7.76 -36.50 -9.83
C THR A 604 -7.47 -37.58 -8.79
N ILE A 605 -8.14 -38.73 -8.88
CA ILE A 605 -7.80 -39.92 -8.07
C ILE A 605 -6.37 -40.32 -8.38
N ASP A 606 -5.97 -40.40 -9.66
CA ASP A 606 -4.62 -40.73 -10.10
C ASP A 606 -3.56 -39.83 -9.46
N SER A 607 -3.74 -38.47 -9.59
CA SER A 607 -2.82 -37.51 -8.98
C SER A 607 -2.69 -37.62 -7.46
N ASN A 608 -3.75 -38.06 -6.78
CA ASN A 608 -3.73 -38.33 -5.34
C ASN A 608 -2.96 -39.62 -4.98
N LEU A 609 -3.06 -40.64 -5.81
CA LEU A 609 -2.34 -41.90 -5.58
C LEU A 609 -0.84 -41.79 -5.94
N LYS A 610 -0.51 -40.99 -6.96
CA LYS A 610 0.87 -40.67 -7.35
C LYS A 610 1.56 -39.61 -6.48
N PHE A 611 0.86 -39.07 -5.48
CA PHE A 611 1.39 -38.03 -4.58
C PHE A 611 2.66 -38.43 -3.83
N GLY A 612 2.90 -39.73 -3.66
CA GLY A 612 4.05 -40.29 -2.96
C GLY A 612 5.39 -40.15 -3.68
N GLY A 613 5.41 -39.85 -4.99
CA GLY A 613 6.63 -39.67 -5.76
C GLY A 613 6.43 -39.80 -7.27
N GLU A 614 7.34 -39.19 -8.06
CA GLU A 614 7.32 -39.23 -9.52
C GLU A 614 7.63 -40.62 -10.12
N HIS A 615 8.21 -41.53 -9.33
CA HIS A 615 8.53 -42.91 -9.71
C HIS A 615 7.32 -43.81 -9.78
N ILE A 616 6.16 -43.41 -9.22
CA ILE A 616 4.96 -44.22 -9.14
C ILE A 616 4.31 -44.33 -10.52
N THR A 617 4.23 -45.59 -11.03
CA THR A 617 3.66 -45.89 -12.34
C THR A 617 2.14 -46.13 -12.26
N ASP A 618 1.47 -46.12 -13.41
CA ASP A 618 0.04 -46.45 -13.52
C ASP A 618 -0.23 -47.91 -13.06
N ALA A 619 0.74 -48.80 -13.19
CA ALA A 619 0.65 -50.17 -12.72
C ALA A 619 0.64 -50.22 -11.19
N ASP A 620 1.49 -49.42 -10.55
CA ASP A 620 1.56 -49.31 -9.09
C ASP A 620 0.27 -48.72 -8.52
N VAL A 621 -0.27 -47.70 -9.17
CA VAL A 621 -1.56 -47.07 -8.83
C VAL A 621 -2.70 -48.10 -8.85
N LYS A 622 -2.81 -48.89 -9.93
CA LYS A 622 -3.84 -49.94 -10.04
C LYS A 622 -3.66 -51.02 -9.04
N LYS A 623 -2.43 -51.49 -8.82
CA LYS A 623 -2.07 -52.49 -7.80
C LYS A 623 -2.46 -51.97 -6.39
N ALA A 624 -2.07 -50.78 -6.06
CA ALA A 624 -2.38 -50.17 -4.76
C ALA A 624 -3.87 -49.98 -4.54
N ALA A 625 -4.61 -49.55 -5.56
CA ALA A 625 -6.05 -49.41 -5.51
C ALA A 625 -6.75 -50.75 -5.29
N ALA A 626 -6.27 -51.82 -5.93
CA ALA A 626 -6.80 -53.18 -5.72
C ALA A 626 -6.56 -53.67 -4.29
N ILE A 627 -5.35 -53.50 -3.74
CA ILE A 627 -5.01 -53.89 -2.36
C ILE A 627 -5.87 -53.10 -1.36
N ALA A 628 -6.01 -51.78 -1.58
CA ALA A 628 -6.83 -50.89 -0.75
C ALA A 628 -8.35 -51.08 -0.92
N GLN A 629 -8.78 -52.07 -1.71
CA GLN A 629 -10.20 -52.34 -2.04
C GLN A 629 -10.91 -51.09 -2.63
N ALA A 630 -10.18 -50.31 -3.40
CA ALA A 630 -10.67 -49.06 -3.95
C ALA A 630 -11.16 -49.18 -5.39
N THR A 631 -10.76 -50.22 -6.14
CA THR A 631 -11.02 -50.41 -7.57
C THR A 631 -12.51 -50.33 -7.91
N GLU A 632 -13.37 -51.01 -7.15
CA GLU A 632 -14.81 -51.08 -7.41
C GLU A 632 -15.47 -49.67 -7.48
N PHE A 633 -15.19 -48.82 -6.49
CA PHE A 633 -15.79 -47.47 -6.50
C PHE A 633 -15.08 -46.52 -7.47
N ILE A 634 -13.80 -46.73 -7.82
CA ILE A 634 -13.10 -45.95 -8.82
C ILE A 634 -13.67 -46.28 -10.21
N ASP A 635 -13.84 -47.53 -10.56
CA ASP A 635 -14.38 -47.98 -11.84
C ASP A 635 -15.86 -47.62 -12.01
N ALA A 636 -16.61 -47.51 -10.92
CA ALA A 636 -17.99 -47.01 -10.93
C ALA A 636 -18.11 -45.50 -11.24
N LYS A 637 -17.02 -44.74 -11.20
CA LYS A 637 -17.01 -43.32 -11.56
C LYS A 637 -16.88 -43.13 -13.09
N PRO A 638 -17.53 -42.12 -13.67
CA PRO A 638 -17.55 -41.89 -15.14
C PRO A 638 -16.16 -41.78 -15.80
N GLN A 639 -15.16 -41.27 -15.04
CA GLN A 639 -13.81 -41.03 -15.54
C GLN A 639 -12.78 -41.97 -14.87
N GLY A 640 -13.21 -42.96 -14.07
CA GLY A 640 -12.31 -43.89 -13.38
C GLY A 640 -11.27 -43.14 -12.54
N TYR A 641 -9.98 -43.41 -12.77
CA TYR A 641 -8.85 -42.78 -12.06
C TYR A 641 -8.70 -41.27 -12.35
N GLU A 642 -9.19 -40.78 -13.49
CA GLU A 642 -9.19 -39.35 -13.82
C GLU A 642 -10.37 -38.59 -13.19
N SER A 643 -11.19 -39.26 -12.39
CA SER A 643 -12.32 -38.61 -11.72
C SER A 643 -11.84 -37.52 -10.75
N PRO A 644 -12.44 -36.32 -10.79
CA PRO A 644 -12.01 -35.20 -9.97
C PRO A 644 -12.27 -35.41 -8.48
N ILE A 645 -11.28 -35.04 -7.68
CA ILE A 645 -11.36 -34.93 -6.22
C ILE A 645 -11.47 -33.43 -5.87
N ALA A 646 -12.56 -33.08 -5.20
CA ALA A 646 -12.76 -31.74 -4.69
C ALA A 646 -11.84 -31.45 -3.48
N GLN A 647 -11.70 -30.19 -3.11
CA GLN A 647 -10.88 -29.76 -1.97
C GLN A 647 -11.23 -30.54 -0.69
N GLY A 648 -10.21 -31.13 -0.06
CA GLY A 648 -10.38 -31.98 1.13
C GLY A 648 -11.20 -33.26 0.87
N GLY A 649 -11.43 -33.62 -0.40
CA GLY A 649 -12.20 -34.81 -0.76
C GLY A 649 -13.69 -34.72 -0.38
N SER A 650 -14.30 -33.55 -0.42
CA SER A 650 -15.70 -33.35 -0.02
C SER A 650 -16.71 -34.11 -0.88
N ASN A 651 -16.32 -34.56 -2.07
CA ASN A 651 -17.13 -35.33 -3.02
C ASN A 651 -16.95 -36.85 -2.94
N VAL A 652 -16.26 -37.34 -1.91
CA VAL A 652 -16.09 -38.80 -1.63
C VAL A 652 -16.45 -39.09 -0.17
N SER A 653 -16.95 -40.32 0.08
CA SER A 653 -17.31 -40.75 1.44
C SER A 653 -16.09 -40.90 2.35
N GLY A 654 -16.28 -40.91 3.67
CA GLY A 654 -15.20 -41.14 4.66
C GLY A 654 -14.40 -42.41 4.42
N GLY A 655 -15.08 -43.55 4.20
CA GLY A 655 -14.45 -44.82 3.87
C GLY A 655 -13.71 -44.80 2.53
N GLN A 656 -14.22 -44.07 1.51
CA GLN A 656 -13.52 -43.89 0.24
C GLN A 656 -12.26 -43.05 0.39
N LYS A 657 -12.31 -41.94 1.17
CA LYS A 657 -11.13 -41.15 1.50
C LYS A 657 -10.05 -41.99 2.17
N GLN A 658 -10.44 -42.82 3.12
CA GLN A 658 -9.52 -43.65 3.86
C GLN A 658 -8.85 -44.68 2.94
N ARG A 659 -9.65 -45.37 2.09
CA ARG A 659 -9.11 -46.33 1.10
C ARG A 659 -8.15 -45.68 0.11
N LEU A 660 -8.45 -44.48 -0.36
CA LEU A 660 -7.53 -43.71 -1.26
C LEU A 660 -6.26 -43.29 -0.50
N SER A 661 -6.35 -42.91 0.78
CA SER A 661 -5.17 -42.56 1.58
C SER A 661 -4.29 -43.78 1.83
N ILE A 662 -4.89 -44.95 2.08
CA ILE A 662 -4.18 -46.24 2.20
C ILE A 662 -3.54 -46.60 0.85
N ALA A 663 -4.28 -46.48 -0.27
CA ALA A 663 -3.74 -46.77 -1.61
C ALA A 663 -2.55 -45.87 -1.94
N ARG A 664 -2.57 -44.59 -1.54
CA ARG A 664 -1.44 -43.65 -1.71
C ARG A 664 -0.17 -44.14 -1.01
N ALA A 665 -0.31 -44.63 0.24
CA ALA A 665 0.81 -45.16 0.99
C ALA A 665 1.35 -46.46 0.38
N ILE A 666 0.46 -47.34 -0.13
CA ILE A 666 0.83 -48.57 -0.79
C ILE A 666 1.51 -48.32 -2.14
N ALA A 667 1.02 -47.35 -2.93
CA ALA A 667 1.58 -47.02 -4.25
C ALA A 667 3.05 -46.56 -4.17
N LYS A 668 3.47 -46.00 -3.05
CA LYS A 668 4.85 -45.60 -2.78
C LYS A 668 5.82 -46.74 -2.57
N ASP A 669 5.33 -47.91 -2.18
CA ASP A 669 6.08 -49.13 -1.83
C ASP A 669 7.20 -48.90 -0.77
N PRO A 670 6.89 -48.29 0.38
CA PRO A 670 7.85 -47.94 1.41
C PRO A 670 8.37 -49.11 2.19
N LYS A 671 9.46 -48.92 2.95
CA LYS A 671 10.01 -49.93 3.89
C LYS A 671 9.23 -50.02 5.19
N ILE A 672 8.58 -48.93 5.58
CA ILE A 672 7.83 -48.82 6.83
C ILE A 672 6.45 -48.23 6.53
N TYR A 673 5.41 -48.98 6.92
CA TYR A 673 4.01 -48.51 6.85
C TYR A 673 3.53 -48.08 8.22
N LEU A 674 2.98 -46.88 8.31
CA LEU A 674 2.43 -46.28 9.52
C LEU A 674 0.94 -46.00 9.32
N PHE A 675 0.08 -46.70 10.05
CA PHE A 675 -1.37 -46.53 9.98
C PHE A 675 -1.90 -46.01 11.32
N ASP A 676 -2.40 -44.75 11.32
CA ASP A 676 -3.01 -44.16 12.50
C ASP A 676 -4.53 -44.33 12.45
N ASP A 677 -5.05 -45.35 13.17
CA ASP A 677 -6.49 -45.70 13.26
C ASP A 677 -7.22 -45.73 11.90
N SER A 678 -6.47 -46.11 10.85
CA SER A 678 -6.88 -45.93 9.45
C SER A 678 -7.95 -46.91 9.00
N PHE A 679 -8.24 -47.96 9.78
CA PHE A 679 -9.20 -49.02 9.45
C PHE A 679 -10.57 -48.81 10.12
N SER A 680 -10.68 -47.91 11.10
CA SER A 680 -11.90 -47.68 11.88
C SER A 680 -13.10 -47.18 11.07
N ALA A 681 -12.82 -46.44 9.98
CA ALA A 681 -13.85 -45.91 9.08
C ALA A 681 -14.34 -46.90 8.01
N LEU A 682 -13.79 -48.14 7.98
CA LEU A 682 -14.15 -49.17 7.02
C LEU A 682 -15.22 -50.10 7.60
N ASP A 683 -16.05 -50.66 6.74
CA ASP A 683 -16.91 -51.77 7.10
C ASP A 683 -16.10 -53.07 7.33
N PHE A 684 -16.65 -53.95 8.13
CA PHE A 684 -15.93 -55.16 8.57
C PHE A 684 -15.43 -56.05 7.41
N LYS A 685 -16.23 -56.18 6.34
CA LYS A 685 -15.87 -57.01 5.17
C LYS A 685 -14.70 -56.41 4.40
N THR A 686 -14.75 -55.11 4.15
CA THR A 686 -13.69 -54.37 3.47
C THR A 686 -12.40 -54.35 4.30
N ASP A 687 -12.50 -54.13 5.61
CA ASP A 687 -11.35 -54.14 6.53
C ASP A 687 -10.60 -55.49 6.48
N VAL A 688 -11.32 -56.64 6.62
CA VAL A 688 -10.71 -57.96 6.57
C VAL A 688 -10.06 -58.26 5.21
N ALA A 689 -10.74 -57.91 4.10
CA ALA A 689 -10.21 -58.13 2.76
C ALA A 689 -8.94 -57.30 2.50
N LEU A 690 -8.96 -56.01 2.92
CA LEU A 690 -7.82 -55.09 2.78
C LEU A 690 -6.62 -55.57 3.57
N ARG A 691 -6.79 -55.94 4.87
CA ARG A 691 -5.68 -56.40 5.70
C ARG A 691 -5.07 -57.72 5.18
N ARG A 692 -5.87 -58.62 4.64
CA ARG A 692 -5.36 -59.85 3.99
C ARG A 692 -4.53 -59.52 2.76
N ALA A 693 -4.99 -58.58 1.91
CA ALA A 693 -4.26 -58.15 0.74
C ALA A 693 -2.99 -57.35 1.09
N LEU A 694 -3.07 -56.51 2.12
CA LEU A 694 -1.93 -55.74 2.64
C LEU A 694 -0.81 -56.68 3.17
N LYS A 695 -1.14 -57.72 3.95
CA LYS A 695 -0.16 -58.65 4.48
C LYS A 695 0.67 -59.31 3.39
N ALA A 696 0.05 -59.69 2.27
CA ALA A 696 0.76 -60.27 1.12
C ALA A 696 1.71 -59.29 0.42
N GLN A 697 1.47 -57.96 0.54
CA GLN A 697 2.31 -56.93 -0.06
C GLN A 697 3.45 -56.48 0.88
N THR A 698 3.29 -56.66 2.19
CA THR A 698 4.19 -56.10 3.22
C THR A 698 5.11 -57.16 3.85
N ASP A 699 5.30 -58.31 3.21
CA ASP A 699 6.13 -59.42 3.73
C ASP A 699 7.60 -59.04 4.02
N ASN A 700 8.10 -57.94 3.37
CA ASN A 700 9.44 -57.43 3.56
C ASN A 700 9.47 -56.01 4.18
N ALA A 701 8.35 -55.52 4.65
CA ALA A 701 8.24 -54.16 5.22
C ALA A 701 7.77 -54.20 6.67
N THR A 702 8.16 -53.22 7.44
CA THR A 702 7.67 -53.06 8.82
C THR A 702 6.30 -52.40 8.78
N VAL A 703 5.34 -52.98 9.47
CA VAL A 703 3.97 -52.47 9.56
C VAL A 703 3.65 -52.08 11.00
N ILE A 704 3.35 -50.79 11.24
CA ILE A 704 2.96 -50.31 12.56
C ILE A 704 1.53 -49.75 12.45
N ILE A 705 0.61 -50.29 13.24
CA ILE A 705 -0.82 -49.98 13.18
C ILE A 705 -1.29 -49.51 14.56
N VAL A 706 -1.76 -48.26 14.62
CA VAL A 706 -2.58 -47.82 15.76
C VAL A 706 -4.01 -48.25 15.51
N ALA A 707 -4.59 -48.95 16.49
CA ALA A 707 -5.96 -49.42 16.39
C ALA A 707 -6.75 -49.17 17.68
N GLN A 708 -8.06 -49.02 17.54
CA GLN A 708 -9.02 -48.96 18.63
C GLN A 708 -9.81 -50.28 18.76
N ARG A 709 -9.80 -51.13 17.73
CA ARG A 709 -10.54 -52.38 17.69
C ARG A 709 -9.61 -53.57 17.89
N ILE A 710 -9.97 -54.44 18.81
CA ILE A 710 -9.25 -55.71 19.04
C ILE A 710 -9.20 -56.56 17.77
N SER A 711 -10.30 -56.65 17.01
CA SER A 711 -10.35 -57.40 15.74
C SER A 711 -9.27 -56.94 14.71
N THR A 712 -8.76 -55.74 14.84
CA THR A 712 -7.69 -55.22 13.95
C THR A 712 -6.31 -55.75 14.37
N VAL A 713 -6.10 -56.03 15.64
CA VAL A 713 -4.79 -56.37 16.22
C VAL A 713 -4.60 -57.85 16.56
N LEU A 714 -5.67 -58.69 16.49
CA LEU A 714 -5.65 -60.09 16.87
C LEU A 714 -4.50 -60.90 16.25
N HIS A 715 -4.16 -60.62 15.01
CA HIS A 715 -3.13 -61.32 14.22
C HIS A 715 -1.81 -60.61 14.10
N ALA A 716 -1.60 -59.54 14.90
CA ALA A 716 -0.33 -58.85 14.93
C ALA A 716 0.76 -59.70 15.58
N ASN A 717 1.98 -59.62 15.05
CA ASN A 717 3.14 -60.34 15.59
C ASN A 717 3.52 -59.80 16.97
N GLN A 718 3.28 -58.50 17.18
CA GLN A 718 3.50 -57.84 18.44
C GLN A 718 2.37 -56.82 18.68
N ILE A 719 1.83 -56.79 19.90
CA ILE A 719 0.86 -55.83 20.36
C ILE A 719 1.47 -55.03 21.51
N LEU A 720 1.45 -53.73 21.42
CA LEU A 720 1.86 -52.77 22.44
C LEU A 720 0.62 -52.18 23.09
N VAL A 721 0.47 -52.37 24.40
CA VAL A 721 -0.65 -51.84 25.17
C VAL A 721 -0.18 -50.58 25.88
N LEU A 722 -0.77 -49.45 25.50
CA LEU A 722 -0.47 -48.13 26.09
C LEU A 722 -1.59 -47.75 27.07
N ASP A 723 -1.18 -47.30 28.25
CA ASP A 723 -2.06 -46.69 29.22
C ASP A 723 -1.36 -45.49 29.87
N GLU A 724 -2.05 -44.34 29.94
CA GLU A 724 -1.54 -43.07 30.50
C GLU A 724 -0.09 -42.74 30.07
N GLY A 725 0.24 -42.93 28.79
CA GLY A 725 1.57 -42.61 28.23
C GLY A 725 2.64 -43.68 28.50
N ARG A 726 2.33 -44.79 29.12
CA ARG A 726 3.26 -45.87 29.46
C ARG A 726 2.95 -47.16 28.71
N LEU A 727 3.98 -47.97 28.46
CA LEU A 727 3.84 -49.29 27.88
C LEU A 727 3.56 -50.31 29.01
N VAL A 728 2.28 -50.69 29.17
CA VAL A 728 1.85 -51.60 30.24
C VAL A 728 1.83 -53.06 29.82
N GLY A 729 1.83 -53.35 28.51
CA GLY A 729 1.86 -54.72 27.98
C GLY A 729 2.53 -54.81 26.63
N LYS A 730 3.30 -55.89 26.37
CA LYS A 730 3.96 -56.18 25.10
C LYS A 730 3.94 -57.70 24.85
N GLY A 731 3.42 -58.09 23.70
CA GLY A 731 3.35 -59.53 23.34
C GLY A 731 2.33 -59.83 22.26
N THR A 732 2.05 -61.10 22.02
CA THR A 732 0.96 -61.53 21.13
C THR A 732 -0.39 -61.42 21.85
N HIS A 733 -1.48 -61.50 21.11
CA HIS A 733 -2.84 -61.53 21.68
C HIS A 733 -2.97 -62.60 22.80
N ALA A 734 -2.53 -63.83 22.55
CA ALA A 734 -2.57 -64.90 23.49
C ALA A 734 -1.77 -64.69 24.81
N GLN A 735 -0.57 -64.05 24.66
CA GLN A 735 0.26 -63.70 25.83
C GLN A 735 -0.39 -62.55 26.64
N LEU A 736 -0.91 -61.52 25.98
CA LEU A 736 -1.52 -60.36 26.66
C LEU A 736 -2.85 -60.70 27.33
N MET A 737 -3.60 -61.66 26.80
CA MET A 737 -4.81 -62.21 27.45
C MET A 737 -4.52 -62.85 28.77
N VAL A 738 -3.26 -63.27 29.04
CA VAL A 738 -2.82 -63.88 30.30
C VAL A 738 -2.08 -62.89 31.20
N THR A 739 -1.29 -62.02 30.62
CA THR A 739 -0.31 -61.18 31.34
C THR A 739 -0.70 -59.75 31.59
N CYS A 740 -1.63 -59.18 30.79
CA CYS A 740 -1.94 -57.72 30.80
C CYS A 740 -3.43 -57.49 31.15
N PRO A 741 -3.75 -57.01 32.35
CA PRO A 741 -5.12 -56.75 32.79
C PRO A 741 -5.81 -55.68 31.90
N GLU A 742 -5.09 -54.65 31.53
CA GLU A 742 -5.59 -53.53 30.68
C GLU A 742 -6.01 -54.05 29.29
N TYR A 743 -5.21 -54.96 28.70
CA TYR A 743 -5.57 -55.59 27.45
C TYR A 743 -6.79 -56.50 27.58
N GLN A 744 -6.89 -57.25 28.66
CA GLN A 744 -8.05 -58.11 28.94
C GLN A 744 -9.34 -57.30 29.08
N GLU A 745 -9.27 -56.13 29.72
CA GLU A 745 -10.42 -55.25 29.87
C GLU A 745 -10.90 -54.75 28.50
N ILE A 746 -9.96 -54.25 27.66
CA ILE A 746 -10.26 -53.83 26.29
C ILE A 746 -10.85 -55.00 25.47
N ALA A 747 -10.25 -56.18 25.55
CA ALA A 747 -10.71 -57.33 24.79
C ALA A 747 -12.12 -57.82 25.25
N ARG A 748 -12.39 -57.85 26.54
CA ARG A 748 -13.71 -58.23 27.09
C ARG A 748 -14.80 -57.23 26.77
N SER A 749 -14.45 -55.95 26.60
CA SER A 749 -15.40 -54.92 26.21
C SER A 749 -15.83 -55.01 24.74
N GLN A 750 -15.02 -55.62 23.87
CA GLN A 750 -15.22 -55.62 22.42
C GLN A 750 -15.53 -57.01 21.82
N LEU A 751 -15.03 -58.10 22.42
CA LEU A 751 -15.24 -59.47 21.93
C LEU A 751 -16.43 -60.14 22.63
N SER A 752 -17.19 -60.93 21.89
CA SER A 752 -18.26 -61.73 22.45
C SER A 752 -17.69 -62.89 23.26
N GLN A 753 -18.48 -63.45 24.23
CA GLN A 753 -18.07 -64.56 25.00
C GLN A 753 -17.72 -65.84 24.17
N LYS A 754 -18.31 -66.01 22.99
CA LYS A 754 -18.01 -67.07 22.04
C LYS A 754 -16.64 -66.88 21.36
N GLU A 755 -16.30 -65.67 21.03
CA GLU A 755 -15.00 -65.32 20.42
C GLU A 755 -13.88 -65.46 21.42
N LEU A 756 -14.08 -65.02 22.67
CA LEU A 756 -13.14 -65.24 23.78
C LEU A 756 -12.95 -66.75 24.12
N ALA A 757 -13.99 -67.58 24.01
CA ALA A 757 -13.91 -69.04 24.27
C ALA A 757 -13.23 -69.79 23.12
N LEU A 758 -13.36 -69.34 21.85
CA LEU A 758 -12.65 -69.89 20.70
C LEU A 758 -11.15 -69.58 20.75
N ASP A 759 -10.76 -68.42 21.24
CA ASP A 759 -9.37 -68.05 21.42
C ASP A 759 -8.67 -68.81 22.51
N THR A 760 -9.34 -69.17 23.63
CA THR A 760 -8.80 -70.03 24.68
C THR A 760 -8.57 -71.48 24.19
N LEU A 761 -9.41 -71.95 23.27
CA LEU A 761 -9.24 -73.32 22.68
C LEU A 761 -8.13 -73.36 21.61
N ASN A 762 -7.83 -72.24 20.93
CA ASN A 762 -6.70 -72.17 19.98
C ASN A 762 -5.35 -72.03 20.70
N THR A 763 -5.31 -71.33 21.83
CA THR A 763 -4.09 -71.14 22.64
C THR A 763 -3.66 -72.43 23.32
N GLU A 764 -4.58 -73.34 23.65
CA GLU A 764 -4.27 -74.70 24.18
C GLU A 764 -3.70 -75.62 23.10
N LYS A 765 -3.99 -75.43 21.82
CA LYS A 765 -3.47 -76.17 20.68
C LYS A 765 -2.12 -75.77 20.15
N GLU A 766 -1.70 -74.52 20.37
CA GLU A 766 -0.36 -74.00 20.01
C GLU A 766 0.67 -74.20 21.15
N GLY A 767 0.25 -74.63 22.31
CA GLY A 767 1.09 -74.95 23.48
C GLY A 767 1.42 -76.46 23.67
N GLU A 768 0.89 -77.37 22.82
CA GLU A 768 1.32 -78.76 22.66
C GLU A 768 2.15 -78.90 21.36
#